data_8a095b75e91f3056ac5d4b5c58f1d3f8
#
_entry.id   8a095b75e91f3056ac5d4b5c58f1d3f8
#
_cell.length_a   1.000
_cell.length_b   1.000
_cell.length_c   1.000
_cell.angle_alpha   90.00
_cell.angle_beta   90.00
_cell.angle_gamma   90.00
#
_symmetry.space_group_name_H-M   'P 1'
#
loop_
_entity.id
_entity.type
_entity.pdbx_description
1 polymer ?
#
loop_
_entity_poly.entity_id
_entity_poly.type
_entity_poly.pdbx_seq_one_letter_code
_entity_poly.pdbx_strand_id
1 'polypeptide(L)'
;MVYLLGEATMRSILGISLLAVLCAVASEASGQSSCTNLCLQQVSCPAGGTTSISGTVYAPNGTDPLPNVLVFVPNATPAPFTDGVSCPVAGAPPSGSPLVGTTTAIDGTFTLTNVPVGTNIPLVIQSGSWRRQLVVPSVAACANTAFSAQMPTNQTQGDIPKIAIATGNADQVECVLRKIGVADTEFTDPGGTGRINVYVGEDEGGAQIDTATPSEGVLMGTPATTNSYDVIMLPCQGTPSKQGKTQAELQDFANFANAGGRVYSSHYSWDYMVGNPYLPDVANWDVEQNPPPDGYATVNISFAQGETLAQWLQLVGATTTEGQMAISTLRHDLDGVIPPTQSWLTLNDPADGNPVMQFVFDTPVAAANQCGRVLFNEYHVENPPNAPQGLKFPCECQACDTNGNPIGPVPAMTAQEKLLEYMLFELTNDGGQPTLTPATANFGSEALGFVTAAQTFTWTNHSTFPASATTEISAQFNVVSNNCQQVQGASSCQISVNFQPTMLGAQTGTLTVNSSGPSITAALTGTGIPDLTFSGGPLQFGSHDVGSSTTQTVSVTNTAPGTVPVPAITTTGDYATTTTCGASLATGASCGISITFTPTTTGDRPGTMTVGINVPTQLDGNGVDFAFTVSPASGKVEAGLSTASNATTTPIAGYAAGVTLSCTTDAPAATCVLASSSVVPSTAVNTGFSVATTSEYAVVGYGGWGGQGWLWLVGAATGLLLLVVRRRSGDLLRGRVVIVFLVLVLLGGSVGLSGCSGKLPAKNASYTPAGSYTVTLSATDGFLVHTATYSLNVTAP
;
A
#
# COMPACT_ATOMS: atom_id res chain seq x y z
N MET A 1 -49.87 59.71 -5.83
CA MET A 1 -50.21 60.81 -6.70
C MET A 1 -49.11 60.81 -7.76
N VAL A 2 -49.39 60.08 -8.81
CA VAL A 2 -49.73 60.60 -10.10
C VAL A 2 -48.54 61.14 -10.87
N TYR A 3 -48.15 60.34 -11.83
CA TYR A 3 -48.03 60.46 -13.30
C TYR A 3 -46.64 60.98 -13.77
N LEU A 4 -46.01 60.62 -14.90
CA LEU A 4 -46.37 59.87 -16.16
C LEU A 4 -44.98 59.69 -16.87
N LEU A 5 -44.70 58.54 -17.42
CA LEU A 5 -44.83 58.18 -18.86
C LEU A 5 -44.12 59.11 -19.90
N GLY A 6 -43.33 58.50 -20.76
CA GLY A 6 -43.04 58.88 -22.13
C GLY A 6 -41.66 58.41 -22.60
N GLU A 7 -41.52 57.24 -23.25
CA GLU A 7 -41.33 57.06 -24.68
C GLU A 7 -40.38 58.07 -25.38
N ALA A 8 -39.32 57.65 -26.09
CA ALA A 8 -39.26 56.79 -27.21
C ALA A 8 -37.83 56.65 -27.77
N THR A 9 -37.51 55.45 -28.12
CA THR A 9 -36.88 54.94 -29.36
C THR A 9 -35.80 55.73 -30.11
N MET A 10 -34.74 55.00 -30.41
CA MET A 10 -34.00 54.90 -31.66
C MET A 10 -33.03 56.04 -32.06
N ARG A 11 -31.73 55.72 -31.92
CA ARG A 11 -30.67 55.90 -32.91
C ARG A 11 -29.38 55.41 -32.28
N SER A 12 -29.02 54.16 -32.48
CA SER A 12 -28.29 53.65 -33.66
C SER A 12 -26.79 53.93 -33.58
N ILE A 13 -26.04 52.86 -33.23
CA ILE A 13 -24.82 52.44 -33.90
C ILE A 13 -23.84 53.57 -34.27
N LEU A 14 -22.92 53.88 -33.37
CA LEU A 14 -21.51 54.26 -33.60
C LEU A 14 -20.93 54.72 -32.25
N GLY A 15 -20.45 53.79 -31.46
CA GLY A 15 -19.91 54.12 -30.14
C GLY A 15 -19.32 52.92 -29.40
N ILE A 16 -19.25 51.78 -30.04
CA ILE A 16 -18.77 50.52 -29.43
C ILE A 16 -17.41 50.11 -30.07
N SER A 17 -16.50 51.01 -30.16
CA SER A 17 -15.12 50.69 -30.58
C SER A 17 -14.01 51.49 -29.91
N LEU A 18 -14.32 52.25 -28.85
CA LEU A 18 -13.28 53.03 -28.13
C LEU A 18 -13.33 52.87 -26.64
N LEU A 19 -14.13 51.94 -26.07
CA LEU A 19 -14.16 51.65 -24.63
C LEU A 19 -13.64 50.25 -24.26
N ALA A 20 -13.20 49.45 -25.24
CA ALA A 20 -12.64 48.13 -25.04
C ALA A 20 -11.10 48.11 -25.07
N VAL A 21 -10.40 49.22 -25.17
CA VAL A 21 -8.93 49.29 -25.14
C VAL A 21 -8.40 50.02 -23.88
N LEU A 22 -9.22 50.49 -22.99
CA LEU A 22 -8.77 51.10 -21.72
C LEU A 22 -9.00 50.24 -20.46
N CYS A 23 -9.41 48.98 -20.59
CA CYS A 23 -9.50 48.03 -19.44
C CYS A 23 -8.44 46.95 -19.43
N ALA A 24 -7.39 47.07 -20.19
CA ALA A 24 -6.37 46.03 -20.30
C ALA A 24 -4.96 46.48 -19.84
N VAL A 25 -4.82 47.53 -19.07
CA VAL A 25 -3.58 47.87 -18.36
C VAL A 25 -3.91 48.47 -17.00
N ALA A 26 -4.66 47.73 -16.18
CA ALA A 26 -4.42 47.75 -14.75
C ALA A 26 -3.50 46.59 -14.47
N SER A 27 -2.22 46.73 -14.85
CA SER A 27 -1.16 46.02 -14.18
C SER A 27 -1.30 46.41 -12.70
N GLU A 28 -1.65 45.43 -11.88
CA GLU A 28 -1.40 45.48 -10.45
C GLU A 28 0.08 45.86 -10.31
N ALA A 29 0.35 47.10 -10.02
CA ALA A 29 1.55 47.51 -9.37
C ALA A 29 1.47 46.83 -8.00
N SER A 30 1.89 45.57 -7.90
CA SER A 30 2.37 45.04 -6.65
C SER A 30 3.34 46.09 -6.13
N GLY A 31 2.97 46.74 -5.03
CA GLY A 31 3.81 47.71 -4.38
C GLY A 31 5.15 47.08 -4.06
N GLN A 32 6.09 47.27 -4.94
CA GLN A 32 7.48 46.95 -4.67
C GLN A 32 7.84 47.91 -3.53
N SER A 33 7.88 47.39 -2.29
CA SER A 33 8.37 48.13 -1.14
C SER A 33 9.76 48.65 -1.52
N SER A 34 9.91 49.95 -1.52
CA SER A 34 11.18 50.57 -1.87
C SER A 34 12.27 49.97 -1.01
N CYS A 35 13.27 49.35 -1.64
CA CYS A 35 14.43 48.78 -0.96
C CYS A 35 15.12 49.91 -0.14
N THR A 36 15.24 49.72 1.18
CA THR A 36 15.83 50.67 2.13
C THR A 36 16.77 49.93 3.07
N ASN A 37 17.64 50.67 3.75
CA ASN A 37 18.57 50.18 4.77
C ASN A 37 19.44 49.00 4.24
N LEU A 38 19.46 47.87 4.92
CA LEU A 38 20.27 46.70 4.58
C LEU A 38 19.87 46.05 3.24
N CYS A 39 18.64 46.27 2.77
CA CYS A 39 18.24 45.86 1.44
C CYS A 39 19.15 46.42 0.34
N LEU A 40 19.65 47.66 0.50
CA LEU A 40 20.57 48.27 -0.44
C LEU A 40 21.95 47.61 -0.47
N GLN A 41 22.29 46.78 0.48
CA GLN A 41 23.55 46.07 0.61
C GLN A 41 23.48 44.62 0.05
N GLN A 42 22.35 44.20 -0.45
CA GLN A 42 22.25 42.92 -1.15
C GLN A 42 22.88 43.04 -2.54
N VAL A 43 23.74 42.09 -2.92
CA VAL A 43 24.49 42.12 -4.16
C VAL A 43 24.17 40.90 -5.03
N SER A 44 24.10 41.09 -6.35
CA SER A 44 23.98 40.01 -7.31
C SER A 44 25.35 39.39 -7.58
N CYS A 45 25.44 38.06 -7.50
CA CYS A 45 26.69 37.33 -7.70
C CYS A 45 26.82 36.79 -9.13
N PRO A 46 28.04 36.76 -9.71
CA PRO A 46 28.28 36.12 -11.00
C PRO A 46 28.00 34.61 -10.97
N ALA A 47 27.62 34.04 -12.13
CA ALA A 47 27.47 32.60 -12.36
C ALA A 47 26.56 31.86 -11.37
N GLY A 48 25.52 32.52 -10.86
CA GLY A 48 24.55 31.86 -9.96
C GLY A 48 25.01 31.67 -8.52
N GLY A 49 26.15 32.26 -8.11
CA GLY A 49 26.61 32.32 -6.71
C GLY A 49 25.68 33.16 -5.86
N THR A 50 25.77 33.04 -4.53
CA THR A 50 25.00 33.83 -3.58
C THR A 50 25.88 34.26 -2.40
N THR A 51 25.57 35.37 -1.80
CA THR A 51 26.10 35.77 -0.50
C THR A 51 25.32 35.06 0.59
N SER A 52 25.95 34.32 1.48
CA SER A 52 25.26 33.49 2.47
C SER A 52 25.86 33.59 3.87
N ILE A 53 25.02 33.33 4.87
CA ILE A 53 25.41 33.04 6.24
C ILE A 53 24.92 31.64 6.57
N SER A 54 25.81 30.77 7.08
CA SER A 54 25.43 29.45 7.53
C SER A 54 25.99 29.16 8.93
N GLY A 55 25.28 28.30 9.68
CA GLY A 55 25.73 27.94 11.02
C GLY A 55 24.75 27.00 11.69
N THR A 56 24.88 26.84 13.00
CA THR A 56 23.99 26.02 13.85
C THR A 56 23.44 26.89 14.98
N VAL A 57 22.16 26.73 15.28
CA VAL A 57 21.53 27.31 16.46
C VAL A 57 21.46 26.27 17.56
N TYR A 58 21.94 26.67 18.75
CA TYR A 58 21.94 25.84 19.93
C TYR A 58 20.97 26.36 20.99
N ALA A 59 20.49 25.44 21.83
CA ALA A 59 19.80 25.77 23.07
C ALA A 59 20.63 26.71 23.98
N PRO A 60 20.06 27.26 25.05
CA PRO A 60 20.80 28.12 25.98
C PRO A 60 22.02 27.41 26.65
N ASN A 61 22.06 26.07 26.71
CA ASN A 61 23.24 25.31 27.19
C ASN A 61 24.43 25.35 26.22
N GLY A 62 24.20 25.75 24.95
CA GLY A 62 25.25 25.87 23.93
C GLY A 62 25.69 24.53 23.32
N THR A 63 25.04 23.42 23.62
CA THR A 63 25.40 22.07 23.18
C THR A 63 24.35 21.39 22.35
N ASP A 64 23.07 21.50 22.72
CA ASP A 64 21.99 20.83 22.04
C ASP A 64 21.47 21.67 20.87
N PRO A 65 21.52 21.17 19.62
CA PRO A 65 21.06 21.90 18.46
C PRO A 65 19.53 21.99 18.45
N LEU A 66 19.01 23.16 18.10
CA LEU A 66 17.55 23.37 18.08
C LEU A 66 17.00 23.35 16.67
N PRO A 67 16.06 22.42 16.35
CA PRO A 67 15.31 22.43 15.12
C PRO A 67 14.24 23.53 15.11
N ASN A 68 13.77 23.88 13.92
CA ASN A 68 12.64 24.78 13.70
C ASN A 68 12.78 26.20 14.28
N VAL A 69 13.99 26.61 14.64
CA VAL A 69 14.29 27.97 15.08
C VAL A 69 14.32 28.90 13.87
N LEU A 70 13.59 29.97 13.96
CA LEU A 70 13.57 31.03 12.97
C LEU A 70 14.89 31.80 12.99
N VAL A 71 15.55 31.94 11.83
CA VAL A 71 16.79 32.70 11.64
C VAL A 71 16.57 33.70 10.53
N PHE A 72 16.83 35.00 10.82
CA PHE A 72 16.63 36.04 9.81
C PHE A 72 17.54 37.25 9.98
N VAL A 73 17.72 37.98 8.87
CA VAL A 73 18.36 39.30 8.86
C VAL A 73 17.26 40.35 8.87
N PRO A 74 17.11 41.12 9.96
CA PRO A 74 16.11 42.19 10.05
C PRO A 74 16.56 43.42 9.27
N ASN A 75 15.63 44.09 8.59
CA ASN A 75 15.85 45.38 7.92
C ASN A 75 15.56 46.61 8.81
N ALA A 76 14.90 46.34 9.94
CA ALA A 76 14.60 47.29 10.99
C ALA A 76 14.77 46.62 12.36
N THR A 77 14.88 47.38 13.43
CA THR A 77 14.93 46.82 14.78
C THR A 77 13.66 46.06 15.11
N PRO A 78 13.73 44.78 15.51
CA PRO A 78 12.57 44.03 15.98
C PRO A 78 11.89 44.73 17.16
N ALA A 79 10.55 44.76 17.15
CA ALA A 79 9.77 45.27 18.26
C ALA A 79 9.94 44.36 19.49
N PRO A 80 9.96 44.93 20.72
CA PRO A 80 9.98 44.11 21.94
C PRO A 80 8.72 43.28 22.04
N PHE A 81 8.81 42.10 22.66
CA PHE A 81 7.64 41.30 23.02
C PHE A 81 6.84 42.01 24.13
N THR A 82 5.55 41.78 24.13
CA THR A 82 4.67 42.13 25.25
C THR A 82 4.54 40.91 26.14
N ASP A 83 4.78 41.07 27.45
CA ASP A 83 4.59 39.96 28.40
C ASP A 83 3.13 39.50 28.45
N GLY A 84 2.96 38.21 28.67
CA GLY A 84 1.64 37.57 28.86
C GLY A 84 1.08 36.92 27.62
N VAL A 85 -0.10 36.36 27.82
CA VAL A 85 -0.77 35.61 26.76
C VAL A 85 -0.92 36.43 25.49
N SER A 86 -0.62 35.79 24.37
CA SER A 86 -0.80 36.40 23.06
C SER A 86 -1.29 35.34 22.09
N CYS A 87 -2.10 35.76 21.13
CA CYS A 87 -2.57 34.90 20.06
C CYS A 87 -2.05 35.44 18.73
N PRO A 88 -0.78 35.20 18.40
CA PRO A 88 -0.21 35.67 17.16
C PRO A 88 -0.96 35.10 15.97
N VAL A 89 -1.15 35.91 14.93
CA VAL A 89 -1.75 35.44 13.68
C VAL A 89 -0.76 34.43 13.05
N ALA A 90 -1.18 33.21 12.83
CA ALA A 90 -0.36 32.20 12.20
C ALA A 90 0.20 32.74 10.87
N GLY A 91 1.52 32.58 10.65
CA GLY A 91 2.20 33.09 9.46
C GLY A 91 2.44 34.60 9.39
N ALA A 92 2.12 35.35 10.44
CA ALA A 92 2.53 36.76 10.48
C ALA A 92 4.06 36.87 10.47
N PRO A 93 4.64 37.73 9.62
CA PRO A 93 6.09 37.90 9.61
C PRO A 93 6.59 38.42 10.96
N PRO A 94 7.75 37.97 11.43
CA PRO A 94 8.33 38.47 12.66
C PRO A 94 8.60 39.98 12.55
N SER A 95 8.58 40.65 13.68
CA SER A 95 8.89 42.08 13.72
C SER A 95 10.33 42.35 13.23
N GLY A 96 10.60 43.56 12.75
CA GLY A 96 11.91 43.94 12.22
C GLY A 96 12.03 43.89 10.69
N SER A 97 10.94 43.68 9.95
CA SER A 97 10.91 43.67 8.48
C SER A 97 12.01 42.77 7.88
N PRO A 98 11.96 41.47 8.08
CA PRO A 98 12.99 40.55 7.62
C PRO A 98 13.31 40.69 6.14
N LEU A 99 14.59 40.74 5.78
CA LEU A 99 15.07 40.75 4.40
C LEU A 99 15.19 39.31 3.84
N VAL A 100 15.75 38.45 4.62
CA VAL A 100 15.95 37.02 4.33
C VAL A 100 15.76 36.28 5.63
N GLY A 101 15.20 35.09 5.55
CA GLY A 101 14.97 34.20 6.69
C GLY A 101 14.85 32.75 6.29
N THR A 102 15.04 31.89 7.28
CA THR A 102 14.87 30.45 7.17
C THR A 102 14.58 29.86 8.55
N THR A 103 14.20 28.59 8.64
CA THR A 103 14.18 27.83 9.87
C THR A 103 15.35 26.85 9.92
N THR A 104 15.78 26.47 11.12
CA THR A 104 16.84 25.49 11.29
C THR A 104 16.36 24.08 10.96
N ALA A 105 17.25 23.27 10.40
CA ALA A 105 17.06 21.83 10.22
C ALA A 105 17.09 21.09 11.56
N ILE A 106 16.88 19.77 11.53
CA ILE A 106 16.84 18.89 12.73
C ILE A 106 18.12 19.00 13.57
N ASP A 107 19.26 19.13 12.89
CA ASP A 107 20.58 19.28 13.52
C ASP A 107 20.89 20.75 13.90
N GLY A 108 19.88 21.61 13.92
CA GLY A 108 20.01 23.03 14.22
C GLY A 108 20.69 23.85 13.12
N THR A 109 21.10 23.25 12.01
CA THR A 109 21.80 23.96 10.92
C THR A 109 20.87 24.88 10.14
N PHE A 110 21.42 25.96 9.64
CA PHE A 110 20.71 26.91 8.76
C PHE A 110 21.63 27.46 7.66
N THR A 111 21.03 27.91 6.58
CA THR A 111 21.70 28.69 5.55
C THR A 111 20.79 29.82 5.06
N LEU A 112 21.18 31.05 5.31
CA LEU A 112 20.57 32.24 4.73
C LEU A 112 21.26 32.58 3.43
N THR A 113 20.51 32.75 2.36
CA THR A 113 21.01 33.18 1.05
C THR A 113 20.59 34.60 0.73
N ASN A 114 21.31 35.27 -0.15
CA ASN A 114 21.09 36.70 -0.54
C ASN A 114 21.14 37.66 0.65
N VAL A 115 21.99 37.35 1.62
CA VAL A 115 22.19 38.26 2.76
C VAL A 115 22.92 39.55 2.35
N PRO A 116 22.70 40.67 3.04
CA PRO A 116 23.43 41.91 2.79
C PRO A 116 24.90 41.75 3.08
N VAL A 117 25.74 42.40 2.31
CA VAL A 117 27.20 42.48 2.50
C VAL A 117 27.57 43.64 3.42
N GLY A 118 28.67 43.51 4.14
CA GLY A 118 29.17 44.60 4.99
C GLY A 118 29.64 44.12 6.34
N THR A 119 29.76 45.05 7.26
CA THR A 119 30.14 44.80 8.65
C THR A 119 28.95 45.01 9.59
N ASN A 120 29.00 44.33 10.74
CA ASN A 120 27.96 44.39 11.75
C ASN A 120 26.54 44.07 11.23
N ILE A 121 26.43 43.04 10.44
CA ILE A 121 25.13 42.59 9.93
C ILE A 121 24.33 41.96 11.06
N PRO A 122 23.12 42.49 11.40
CA PRO A 122 22.28 41.91 12.45
C PRO A 122 21.73 40.55 12.02
N LEU A 123 21.73 39.60 12.94
CA LEU A 123 21.13 38.30 12.82
C LEU A 123 20.21 38.07 14.01
N VAL A 124 18.99 37.60 13.75
CA VAL A 124 18.03 37.26 14.79
C VAL A 124 17.77 35.77 14.74
N ILE A 125 17.79 35.12 15.90
CA ILE A 125 17.30 33.78 16.13
C ILE A 125 16.07 33.85 17.03
N GLN A 126 14.99 33.11 16.72
CA GLN A 126 13.73 33.18 17.46
C GLN A 126 13.00 31.86 17.46
N SER A 127 12.48 31.46 18.64
CA SER A 127 11.50 30.37 18.80
C SER A 127 10.41 30.87 19.77
N GLY A 128 9.22 31.13 19.26
CA GLY A 128 8.18 31.81 20.02
C GLY A 128 8.66 33.11 20.61
N SER A 129 8.51 33.29 21.94
CA SER A 129 9.00 34.44 22.68
C SER A 129 10.48 34.34 23.09
N TRP A 130 11.17 33.24 22.77
CA TRP A 130 12.64 33.18 22.87
C TRP A 130 13.26 33.90 21.69
N ARG A 131 14.06 34.92 21.90
CA ARG A 131 14.67 35.66 20.80
C ARG A 131 16.02 36.24 21.21
N ARG A 132 17.03 36.09 20.33
CA ARG A 132 18.31 36.77 20.48
C ARG A 132 18.70 37.52 19.24
N GLN A 133 19.13 38.78 19.42
CA GLN A 133 19.72 39.56 18.37
C GLN A 133 21.23 39.51 18.47
N LEU A 134 21.86 39.14 17.39
CA LEU A 134 23.30 38.91 17.27
C LEU A 134 23.87 39.84 16.18
N VAL A 135 25.18 40.00 16.16
CA VAL A 135 25.88 40.76 15.14
C VAL A 135 26.88 39.86 14.45
N VAL A 136 26.74 39.68 13.15
CA VAL A 136 27.75 39.01 12.32
C VAL A 136 28.79 40.05 11.96
N PRO A 137 30.08 39.91 12.39
CA PRO A 137 31.08 40.98 12.28
C PRO A 137 31.34 41.43 10.85
N SER A 138 31.34 40.51 9.89
CA SER A 138 31.57 40.80 8.48
C SER A 138 30.97 39.74 7.58
N VAL A 139 30.32 40.20 6.51
CA VAL A 139 29.76 39.33 5.43
C VAL A 139 30.37 39.78 4.12
N ALA A 140 31.14 38.86 3.49
CA ALA A 140 31.79 39.12 2.21
C ALA A 140 30.85 38.81 1.02
N ALA A 141 30.95 39.61 -0.02
CA ALA A 141 30.14 39.45 -1.23
C ALA A 141 30.40 38.09 -1.88
N CYS A 142 29.35 37.40 -2.31
CA CYS A 142 29.41 36.15 -3.09
C CYS A 142 30.20 35.02 -2.38
N ALA A 143 30.16 35.01 -1.08
CA ALA A 143 30.83 34.03 -0.24
C ALA A 143 29.90 33.58 0.90
N ASN A 144 30.24 32.45 1.49
CA ASN A 144 29.57 31.96 2.70
C ASN A 144 30.32 32.46 3.95
N THR A 145 29.58 33.00 4.90
CA THR A 145 30.08 33.38 6.23
C THR A 145 29.55 32.37 7.25
N ALA A 146 30.45 31.65 7.91
CA ALA A 146 30.05 30.74 8.98
C ALA A 146 29.78 31.50 10.28
N PHE A 147 28.61 31.29 10.88
CA PHE A 147 28.20 31.95 12.12
C PHE A 147 27.17 31.10 12.87
N SER A 148 27.61 30.40 13.92
CA SER A 148 26.68 29.68 14.81
C SER A 148 26.19 30.58 15.95
N ALA A 149 25.01 30.28 16.45
CA ALA A 149 24.30 31.08 17.44
C ALA A 149 23.77 30.20 18.58
N GLN A 150 23.50 30.82 19.72
CA GLN A 150 22.96 30.17 20.91
C GLN A 150 21.79 31.02 21.42
N MET A 151 20.72 30.37 21.87
CA MET A 151 19.59 31.03 22.52
C MET A 151 20.02 31.79 23.77
N PRO A 152 19.28 32.84 24.19
CA PRO A 152 19.68 33.62 25.38
C PRO A 152 19.62 32.77 26.64
N THR A 153 20.62 32.89 27.51
CA THR A 153 20.64 32.28 28.84
C THR A 153 19.99 33.16 29.89
N ASN A 154 19.91 34.48 29.63
CA ASN A 154 19.27 35.47 30.47
C ASN A 154 18.77 36.66 29.64
N GLN A 155 17.94 37.48 30.25
CA GLN A 155 17.29 38.64 29.58
C GLN A 155 18.28 39.76 29.14
N THR A 156 19.51 39.76 29.58
CA THR A 156 20.52 40.70 29.06
C THR A 156 21.07 40.30 27.71
N GLN A 157 20.93 39.05 27.33
CA GLN A 157 21.35 38.51 26.02
C GLN A 157 20.24 38.53 24.99
N GLY A 158 18.97 38.56 25.42
CA GLY A 158 17.81 38.56 24.54
C GLY A 158 16.51 38.33 25.31
N ASP A 159 15.44 38.12 24.58
CA ASP A 159 14.13 37.85 25.16
C ASP A 159 14.01 36.41 25.60
N ILE A 160 13.54 36.16 26.81
CA ILE A 160 13.11 34.90 27.36
C ILE A 160 11.61 35.01 27.67
N PRO A 161 10.78 34.00 27.33
CA PRO A 161 9.36 34.01 27.68
C PRO A 161 9.21 34.19 29.21
N LYS A 162 8.17 34.87 29.62
CA LYS A 162 7.85 34.99 31.04
C LYS A 162 7.13 33.72 31.50
N ILE A 163 7.77 32.96 32.34
CA ILE A 163 7.33 31.65 32.80
C ILE A 163 6.92 31.69 34.27
N ALA A 164 5.74 31.20 34.61
CA ALA A 164 5.40 30.83 35.98
C ALA A 164 5.59 29.33 36.16
N ILE A 165 6.21 28.93 37.27
CA ILE A 165 6.36 27.54 37.64
C ILE A 165 5.83 27.30 39.06
N ALA A 166 4.85 26.39 39.20
CA ALA A 166 4.34 25.95 40.48
C ALA A 166 5.11 24.71 40.90
N THR A 167 6.22 24.90 41.67
CA THR A 167 7.16 23.83 41.97
C THR A 167 6.54 22.67 42.70
N GLY A 168 6.85 21.44 42.31
CA GLY A 168 6.38 20.21 42.89
C GLY A 168 7.53 19.41 43.57
N ASN A 169 7.17 18.57 44.54
CA ASN A 169 8.16 17.74 45.21
C ASN A 169 8.50 16.46 44.42
N ALA A 170 7.68 16.09 43.45
CA ALA A 170 7.83 14.85 42.68
C ALA A 170 8.45 15.08 41.31
N ASP A 171 8.36 16.28 40.74
CA ASP A 171 8.85 16.59 39.38
C ASP A 171 9.42 18.01 39.34
N GLN A 172 10.73 18.12 39.53
CA GLN A 172 11.44 19.40 39.72
C GLN A 172 11.84 20.00 38.37
N VAL A 173 10.89 20.48 37.61
CA VAL A 173 11.07 20.99 36.25
C VAL A 173 11.88 22.31 36.19
N GLU A 174 11.92 23.07 37.27
CA GLU A 174 12.85 24.23 37.48
C GLU A 174 14.32 23.82 37.31
N CYS A 175 14.68 22.59 37.75
CA CYS A 175 16.01 22.05 37.55
C CYS A 175 16.29 21.75 36.08
N VAL A 176 15.28 21.32 35.31
CA VAL A 176 15.41 21.09 33.87
C VAL A 176 15.65 22.41 33.15
N LEU A 177 14.88 23.46 33.42
CA LEU A 177 15.11 24.80 32.86
C LEU A 177 16.53 25.28 33.11
N ARG A 178 17.06 25.03 34.28
CA ARG A 178 18.47 25.33 34.65
C ARG A 178 19.46 24.50 33.82
N LYS A 179 19.19 23.20 33.60
CA LYS A 179 20.03 22.31 32.80
C LYS A 179 19.98 22.69 31.31
N ILE A 180 18.85 23.18 30.81
CA ILE A 180 18.70 23.76 29.47
C ILE A 180 19.60 25.00 29.28
N GLY A 181 20.06 25.62 30.39
CA GLY A 181 21.02 26.74 30.37
C GLY A 181 20.41 28.08 30.74
N VAL A 182 19.19 28.14 31.29
CA VAL A 182 18.67 29.38 31.90
C VAL A 182 19.47 29.73 33.13
N ALA A 183 19.94 30.96 33.21
CA ALA A 183 20.77 31.42 34.33
C ALA A 183 19.96 31.50 35.62
N ASP A 184 20.59 31.17 36.75
CA ASP A 184 19.95 31.19 38.08
C ASP A 184 19.36 32.56 38.45
N THR A 185 19.89 33.64 37.88
CA THR A 185 19.38 35.01 38.04
C THR A 185 18.00 35.27 37.46
N GLU A 186 17.53 34.39 36.55
CA GLU A 186 16.21 34.49 35.95
C GLU A 186 15.11 33.88 36.85
N PHE A 187 15.46 33.11 37.86
CA PHE A 187 14.52 32.50 38.80
C PHE A 187 14.32 33.46 40.02
N THR A 188 13.10 34.00 40.11
CA THR A 188 12.75 34.94 41.16
C THR A 188 11.34 34.72 41.67
N ASP A 189 10.98 35.28 42.81
CA ASP A 189 9.58 35.45 43.19
C ASP A 189 8.83 36.35 42.19
N PRO A 190 7.49 36.24 42.07
CA PRO A 190 6.68 37.15 41.26
C PRO A 190 6.93 38.60 41.68
N GLY A 191 7.10 39.46 40.65
CA GLY A 191 7.49 40.87 40.84
C GLY A 191 9.00 41.12 40.99
N GLY A 192 9.82 40.06 41.00
CA GLY A 192 11.26 40.16 40.79
C GLY A 192 11.63 40.48 39.36
N THR A 193 12.95 40.58 39.09
CA THR A 193 13.40 40.97 37.73
C THR A 193 13.62 39.81 36.81
N GLY A 194 13.59 38.57 37.30
CA GLY A 194 13.77 37.36 36.48
C GLY A 194 12.55 36.99 35.66
N ARG A 195 12.79 36.20 34.65
CA ARG A 195 11.73 35.76 33.69
C ARG A 195 11.04 34.50 34.15
N ILE A 196 11.65 33.71 35.07
CA ILE A 196 11.07 32.51 35.65
C ILE A 196 10.57 32.84 37.03
N ASN A 197 9.26 32.98 37.21
CA ASN A 197 8.66 33.26 38.47
C ASN A 197 8.22 31.97 39.19
N VAL A 198 8.77 31.78 40.41
CA VAL A 198 8.54 30.60 41.19
C VAL A 198 7.33 30.77 42.12
N TYR A 199 6.47 29.77 42.13
CA TYR A 199 5.34 29.57 43.04
C TYR A 199 5.52 28.20 43.70
N VAL A 200 5.14 28.07 44.96
CA VAL A 200 5.17 26.79 45.67
C VAL A 200 3.83 26.05 45.40
N GLY A 201 3.90 24.80 44.95
CA GLY A 201 2.72 23.97 44.80
C GLY A 201 1.94 23.82 46.14
N GLU A 202 0.61 23.67 46.03
CA GLU A 202 -0.28 23.70 47.20
C GLU A 202 -0.37 22.38 47.94
N ASP A 203 -0.12 21.27 47.27
CA ASP A 203 -0.27 19.94 47.87
C ASP A 203 1.00 19.42 48.50
N GLU A 204 2.05 19.22 47.70
CA GLU A 204 3.41 18.97 48.19
C GLU A 204 4.36 19.91 47.41
N GLY A 205 4.54 21.10 47.97
CA GLY A 205 5.34 22.15 47.34
C GLY A 205 6.81 21.77 47.26
N GLY A 206 7.43 22.10 46.13
CA GLY A 206 8.84 21.93 45.85
C GLY A 206 9.70 23.11 46.34
N ALA A 207 10.62 23.52 45.46
CA ALA A 207 11.53 24.60 45.70
C ALA A 207 10.86 25.96 45.92
N GLN A 208 11.54 26.80 46.65
CA GLN A 208 11.14 28.21 46.84
C GLN A 208 12.38 29.11 46.71
N ILE A 209 12.18 30.35 46.32
CA ILE A 209 13.22 31.35 46.28
C ILE A 209 13.57 31.81 47.73
N ASP A 210 12.52 32.07 48.50
CA ASP A 210 12.65 32.33 49.92
C ASP A 210 11.31 32.01 50.64
N THR A 211 11.23 32.35 51.94
CA THR A 211 10.02 32.06 52.75
C THR A 211 8.80 32.90 52.39
N ALA A 212 8.95 33.88 51.50
CA ALA A 212 7.86 34.70 51.01
C ALA A 212 7.34 34.26 49.61
N THR A 213 7.98 33.23 49.01
CA THR A 213 7.53 32.67 47.71
C THR A 213 6.04 32.31 47.80
N PRO A 214 5.17 32.87 46.96
CA PRO A 214 3.73 32.64 47.05
C PRO A 214 3.38 31.23 46.57
N SER A 215 2.14 30.80 46.97
CA SER A 215 1.62 29.47 46.54
C SER A 215 1.06 29.53 45.13
N GLU A 216 0.84 28.36 44.59
CA GLU A 216 0.15 28.13 43.31
C GLU A 216 -1.24 28.77 43.24
N GLY A 217 -2.01 28.75 44.37
CA GLY A 217 -3.31 29.41 44.41
C GLY A 217 -3.28 30.94 44.27
N VAL A 218 -2.10 31.57 44.48
CA VAL A 218 -1.89 32.99 44.11
C VAL A 218 -1.68 33.12 42.58
N LEU A 219 -1.11 32.17 41.93
CA LEU A 219 -0.95 32.11 40.47
C LEU A 219 -2.29 31.81 39.81
N MET A 220 -2.91 30.69 40.19
CA MET A 220 -4.15 30.20 39.61
C MET A 220 -5.38 30.77 40.35
N GLY A 221 -6.48 31.01 39.70
CA GLY A 221 -7.67 31.61 40.26
C GLY A 221 -7.70 33.13 40.20
N THR A 222 -6.73 33.77 39.51
CA THR A 222 -6.69 35.23 39.26
C THR A 222 -6.29 35.49 37.82
N PRO A 223 -7.21 35.73 36.88
CA PRO A 223 -6.91 35.90 35.44
C PRO A 223 -5.86 36.97 35.14
N ALA A 224 -5.77 38.00 35.97
CA ALA A 224 -4.77 39.05 35.78
C ALA A 224 -3.34 38.55 36.07
N THR A 225 -3.19 37.55 36.96
CA THR A 225 -1.93 36.92 37.26
C THR A 225 -1.57 35.91 36.18
N THR A 226 -2.44 34.95 35.88
CA THR A 226 -2.17 33.91 34.87
C THR A 226 -1.88 34.53 33.51
N ASN A 227 -2.68 35.47 33.05
CA ASN A 227 -2.53 36.12 31.75
C ASN A 227 -1.27 37.01 31.63
N SER A 228 -0.56 37.29 32.72
CA SER A 228 0.72 38.02 32.68
C SER A 228 1.91 37.15 32.28
N TYR A 229 1.72 35.84 32.10
CA TYR A 229 2.75 34.87 31.71
C TYR A 229 2.55 34.38 30.28
N ASP A 230 3.64 34.04 29.59
CA ASP A 230 3.65 33.39 28.30
C ASP A 230 3.46 31.87 28.50
N VAL A 231 4.07 31.33 29.54
CA VAL A 231 4.06 29.90 29.88
C VAL A 231 3.73 29.70 31.35
N ILE A 232 2.88 28.72 31.64
CA ILE A 232 2.66 28.20 32.99
C ILE A 232 3.09 26.75 33.06
N MET A 233 3.91 26.39 34.03
CA MET A 233 4.38 25.03 34.26
C MET A 233 3.79 24.50 35.58
N LEU A 234 3.05 23.41 35.48
CA LEU A 234 2.34 22.73 36.56
C LEU A 234 2.89 21.31 36.69
N PRO A 235 4.12 21.13 37.18
CA PRO A 235 4.67 19.80 37.40
C PRO A 235 3.95 19.07 38.54
N CYS A 236 4.10 17.75 38.58
CA CYS A 236 3.54 16.89 39.62
C CYS A 236 4.06 17.28 41.01
N GLN A 237 3.13 17.51 41.92
CA GLN A 237 3.43 17.88 43.32
C GLN A 237 3.58 16.70 44.26
N GLY A 238 3.42 15.44 43.80
CA GLY A 238 3.60 14.20 44.60
C GLY A 238 2.32 13.60 45.13
N THR A 239 1.27 14.39 45.31
CA THR A 239 -0.08 13.93 45.69
C THR A 239 -1.11 14.68 44.89
N PRO A 240 -2.28 14.03 44.52
CA PRO A 240 -3.38 14.76 43.97
C PRO A 240 -3.93 15.79 44.94
N SER A 241 -4.54 16.84 44.42
CA SER A 241 -5.16 17.85 45.24
C SER A 241 -6.17 17.25 46.23
N LYS A 242 -5.88 17.38 47.52
CA LYS A 242 -6.77 16.83 48.53
C LYS A 242 -8.15 17.44 48.58
N GLN A 243 -8.33 18.61 48.03
CA GLN A 243 -9.59 19.36 48.01
C GLN A 243 -10.17 19.51 46.57
N GLY A 244 -9.41 19.06 45.57
CA GLY A 244 -9.65 19.36 44.16
C GLY A 244 -9.41 20.83 43.83
N LYS A 245 -9.23 21.14 42.55
CA LYS A 245 -9.09 22.54 42.11
C LYS A 245 -10.41 23.28 42.21
N THR A 246 -10.38 24.54 42.62
CA THR A 246 -11.56 25.38 42.71
C THR A 246 -12.10 25.69 41.31
N GLN A 247 -13.39 26.04 41.21
CA GLN A 247 -14.00 26.43 39.94
C GLN A 247 -13.29 27.67 39.30
N ALA A 248 -12.71 28.54 40.13
CA ALA A 248 -11.95 29.71 39.65
C ALA A 248 -10.64 29.26 38.99
N GLU A 249 -9.89 28.33 39.61
CA GLU A 249 -8.63 27.81 39.08
C GLU A 249 -8.88 27.01 37.78
N LEU A 250 -9.91 26.15 37.73
CA LEU A 250 -10.30 25.44 36.53
C LEU A 250 -10.68 26.35 35.38
N GLN A 251 -11.42 27.43 35.69
CA GLN A 251 -11.80 28.43 34.69
C GLN A 251 -10.59 29.21 34.20
N ASP A 252 -9.67 29.62 35.11
CA ASP A 252 -8.47 30.36 34.75
C ASP A 252 -7.51 29.53 33.93
N PHE A 253 -7.34 28.24 34.22
CA PHE A 253 -6.59 27.31 33.39
C PHE A 253 -7.12 27.31 31.95
N ALA A 254 -8.41 27.08 31.78
CA ALA A 254 -9.05 27.06 30.46
C ALA A 254 -8.98 28.42 29.75
N ASN A 255 -9.20 29.51 30.47
CA ASN A 255 -9.13 30.84 29.90
C ASN A 255 -7.71 31.22 29.47
N PHE A 256 -6.69 30.92 30.30
CA PHE A 256 -5.29 31.13 29.96
C PHE A 256 -4.88 30.36 28.70
N ALA A 257 -5.17 29.06 28.69
CA ALA A 257 -4.89 28.22 27.51
C ALA A 257 -5.63 28.74 26.25
N ASN A 258 -6.92 29.05 26.34
CA ASN A 258 -7.73 29.54 25.22
C ASN A 258 -7.32 30.94 24.72
N ALA A 259 -6.68 31.75 25.56
CA ALA A 259 -6.17 33.08 25.19
C ALA A 259 -4.81 33.05 24.48
N GLY A 260 -4.20 31.88 24.32
CA GLY A 260 -2.89 31.73 23.69
C GLY A 260 -1.78 31.32 24.65
N GLY A 261 -2.12 31.02 25.90
CA GLY A 261 -1.17 30.56 26.90
C GLY A 261 -0.57 29.19 26.58
N ARG A 262 0.66 28.98 27.00
CA ARG A 262 1.38 27.71 26.89
C ARG A 262 1.41 27.01 28.24
N VAL A 263 0.97 25.77 28.31
CA VAL A 263 0.94 25.02 29.57
C VAL A 263 1.77 23.75 29.45
N TYR A 264 2.69 23.55 30.37
CA TYR A 264 3.27 22.27 30.70
C TYR A 264 2.58 21.69 31.93
N SER A 265 2.27 20.42 31.91
CA SER A 265 1.56 19.71 32.99
C SER A 265 2.06 18.27 33.07
N SER A 266 2.18 17.72 34.28
CA SER A 266 2.54 16.31 34.45
C SER A 266 1.78 15.63 35.57
N HIS A 267 1.48 14.34 35.43
CA HIS A 267 0.83 13.43 36.37
C HIS A 267 -0.33 14.12 37.14
N TYR A 268 -0.24 14.31 38.45
CA TYR A 268 -1.37 14.83 39.26
C TYR A 268 -1.89 16.21 38.83
N SER A 269 -1.20 16.93 37.96
CA SER A 269 -1.79 18.14 37.37
C SER A 269 -2.89 17.86 36.33
N TRP A 270 -3.24 16.54 36.12
CA TRP A 270 -4.48 16.20 35.42
C TRP A 270 -5.72 16.77 36.11
N ASP A 271 -5.65 17.13 37.41
CA ASP A 271 -6.76 17.72 38.17
C ASP A 271 -7.25 19.09 37.63
N TYR A 272 -6.43 19.74 36.80
CA TYR A 272 -6.86 20.91 36.01
C TYR A 272 -7.67 20.54 34.74
N MET A 273 -7.61 19.30 34.29
CA MET A 273 -8.21 18.84 33.03
C MET A 273 -9.37 17.89 33.25
N VAL A 274 -9.23 16.93 34.20
CA VAL A 274 -10.24 15.92 34.47
C VAL A 274 -11.52 16.55 35.01
N GLY A 275 -12.61 16.40 34.23
CA GLY A 275 -13.91 16.93 34.61
C GLY A 275 -13.98 18.48 34.68
N ASN A 276 -13.04 19.19 34.07
CA ASN A 276 -13.05 20.64 33.99
C ASN A 276 -14.24 21.11 33.12
N PRO A 277 -15.25 21.81 33.66
CA PRO A 277 -16.43 22.20 32.90
C PRO A 277 -16.17 23.28 31.85
N TYR A 278 -14.97 23.88 31.83
CA TYR A 278 -14.58 24.96 30.93
C TYR A 278 -13.65 24.46 29.80
N LEU A 279 -13.26 23.18 29.83
CA LEU A 279 -12.38 22.54 28.84
C LEU A 279 -13.05 21.26 28.33
N PRO A 280 -13.17 21.05 27.02
CA PRO A 280 -13.63 19.75 26.50
C PRO A 280 -12.70 18.61 26.91
N ASP A 281 -13.24 17.40 27.02
CA ASP A 281 -12.43 16.21 27.28
C ASP A 281 -11.39 16.03 26.18
N VAL A 282 -10.15 15.86 26.58
CA VAL A 282 -8.97 15.72 25.69
C VAL A 282 -8.37 14.33 25.75
N ALA A 283 -8.71 13.54 26.77
CA ALA A 283 -8.25 12.18 26.97
C ALA A 283 -9.34 11.32 27.64
N ASN A 284 -9.23 10.01 27.49
CA ASN A 284 -10.03 9.02 28.20
C ASN A 284 -9.37 8.78 29.56
N TRP A 285 -9.73 9.61 30.53
CA TRP A 285 -9.15 9.58 31.85
C TRP A 285 -9.62 8.38 32.67
N ASP A 286 -8.68 7.63 33.27
CA ASP A 286 -8.88 6.64 34.32
C ASP A 286 -7.74 6.80 35.34
N VAL A 287 -7.92 7.79 36.21
CA VAL A 287 -6.85 8.33 37.04
C VAL A 287 -6.45 7.39 38.18
N GLU A 288 -5.19 7.49 38.63
CA GLU A 288 -4.62 6.74 39.76
C GLU A 288 -4.57 5.22 39.52
N GLN A 289 -4.44 4.77 38.29
CA GLN A 289 -4.15 3.38 37.98
C GLN A 289 -2.76 2.99 38.49
N ASN A 290 -2.51 1.69 38.60
CA ASN A 290 -1.18 1.22 38.95
C ASN A 290 -0.18 1.66 37.88
N PRO A 291 0.96 2.26 38.29
CA PRO A 291 1.95 2.67 37.30
C PRO A 291 2.54 1.46 36.58
N PRO A 292 2.70 1.50 35.27
CA PRO A 292 3.41 0.46 34.54
C PRO A 292 4.89 0.43 34.95
N PRO A 293 5.61 -0.68 34.73
CA PRO A 293 7.04 -0.73 34.96
C PRO A 293 7.80 0.18 34.01
N ASP A 294 8.94 0.70 34.45
CA ASP A 294 9.87 1.42 33.55
C ASP A 294 10.16 0.61 32.29
N GLY A 295 10.22 1.28 31.13
CA GLY A 295 10.29 0.60 29.87
C GLY A 295 10.75 1.46 28.71
N TYR A 296 10.40 1.03 27.52
CA TYR A 296 10.65 1.79 26.30
C TYR A 296 9.35 2.37 25.78
N ALA A 297 9.35 3.67 25.51
CA ALA A 297 8.27 4.32 24.77
C ALA A 297 8.59 4.42 23.29
N THR A 298 7.55 4.36 22.46
CA THR A 298 7.62 4.64 21.03
C THR A 298 7.15 6.06 20.79
N VAL A 299 7.95 6.82 20.06
CA VAL A 299 7.59 8.14 19.54
C VAL A 299 6.61 7.96 18.38
N ASN A 300 5.53 8.69 18.39
CA ASN A 300 4.55 8.66 17.30
C ASN A 300 5.09 9.42 16.08
N ILE A 301 5.61 8.70 15.11
CA ILE A 301 6.15 9.26 13.85
C ILE A 301 5.10 9.41 12.74
N SER A 302 3.82 9.25 13.04
CA SER A 302 2.75 9.40 12.03
C SER A 302 2.50 10.85 11.62
N PHE A 303 3.16 11.81 12.26
CA PHE A 303 3.11 13.24 11.95
C PHE A 303 4.51 13.87 12.01
N ALA A 304 4.70 14.96 11.29
CA ALA A 304 6.02 15.53 11.00
C ALA A 304 6.81 15.94 12.26
N GLN A 305 6.16 16.52 13.28
CA GLN A 305 6.83 16.92 14.51
C GLN A 305 7.29 15.71 15.33
N GLY A 306 6.52 14.62 15.34
CA GLY A 306 6.90 13.38 15.99
C GLY A 306 8.11 12.73 15.30
N GLU A 307 8.15 12.73 13.97
CA GLU A 307 9.30 12.27 13.20
C GLU A 307 10.55 13.12 13.51
N THR A 308 10.39 14.44 13.55
CA THR A 308 11.47 15.37 13.93
C THR A 308 11.98 15.09 15.34
N LEU A 309 11.08 14.87 16.31
CA LEU A 309 11.44 14.49 17.67
C LEU A 309 12.24 13.18 17.70
N ALA A 310 11.77 12.15 17.01
CA ALA A 310 12.46 10.84 16.99
C ALA A 310 13.90 10.96 16.49
N GLN A 311 14.13 11.69 15.42
CA GLN A 311 15.44 11.93 14.85
C GLN A 311 16.30 12.83 15.74
N TRP A 312 15.72 13.88 16.34
CA TRP A 312 16.44 14.78 17.23
C TRP A 312 16.91 14.08 18.52
N LEU A 313 16.08 13.25 19.15
CA LEU A 313 16.45 12.47 20.33
C LEU A 313 17.64 11.56 20.06
N GLN A 314 17.72 10.96 18.88
CA GLN A 314 18.88 10.17 18.47
C GLN A 314 20.11 11.07 18.24
N LEU A 315 19.94 12.21 17.60
CA LEU A 315 21.01 13.16 17.31
C LEU A 315 21.69 13.67 18.58
N VAL A 316 20.91 14.03 19.61
CA VAL A 316 21.44 14.53 20.90
C VAL A 316 21.87 13.41 21.87
N GLY A 317 21.79 12.15 21.44
CA GLY A 317 22.21 10.99 22.21
C GLY A 317 21.26 10.63 23.37
N ALA A 318 20.01 11.07 23.32
CA ALA A 318 18.97 10.65 24.27
C ALA A 318 18.55 9.19 24.04
N THR A 319 18.70 8.70 22.83
CA THR A 319 18.44 7.31 22.44
C THR A 319 19.46 6.81 21.42
N THR A 320 19.63 5.49 21.34
CA THR A 320 20.43 4.83 20.30
C THR A 320 19.57 4.30 19.15
N THR A 321 18.26 4.20 19.35
CA THR A 321 17.31 3.68 18.38
C THR A 321 16.28 4.77 18.05
N GLU A 322 16.26 5.23 16.82
CA GLU A 322 15.29 6.23 16.38
C GLU A 322 13.85 5.77 16.65
N GLY A 323 13.05 6.69 17.19
CA GLY A 323 11.66 6.43 17.51
C GLY A 323 11.42 5.59 18.76
N GLN A 324 12.46 5.17 19.50
CA GLN A 324 12.33 4.50 20.79
C GLN A 324 13.15 5.21 21.85
N MET A 325 12.59 5.37 23.02
CA MET A 325 13.26 6.01 24.16
C MET A 325 12.98 5.24 25.46
N ALA A 326 14.02 5.02 26.25
CA ALA A 326 13.85 4.51 27.62
C ALA A 326 13.22 5.59 28.49
N ILE A 327 12.14 5.25 29.18
CA ILE A 327 11.44 6.12 30.13
C ILE A 327 11.25 5.41 31.47
N SER A 328 11.23 6.18 32.52
CA SER A 328 11.12 5.72 33.89
C SER A 328 10.26 6.64 34.74
N THR A 329 9.94 6.22 35.95
CA THR A 329 9.07 6.98 36.86
C THR A 329 7.69 7.26 36.25
N LEU A 330 7.12 6.19 35.73
CA LEU A 330 5.89 6.23 34.91
C LEU A 330 4.66 6.35 35.81
N ARG A 331 3.57 6.84 35.20
CA ARG A 331 2.24 6.92 35.75
C ARG A 331 1.23 6.41 34.72
N HIS A 332 -0.01 6.18 35.15
CA HIS A 332 -1.08 5.73 34.28
C HIS A 332 -2.40 6.34 34.74
N ASP A 333 -2.81 7.43 34.15
CA ASP A 333 -4.01 8.18 34.48
C ASP A 333 -4.99 8.27 33.28
N LEU A 334 -4.62 7.69 32.12
CA LEU A 334 -5.48 7.72 30.93
C LEU A 334 -5.26 6.51 30.01
N ASP A 335 -6.36 6.02 29.41
CA ASP A 335 -6.38 4.90 28.46
C ASP A 335 -6.17 5.33 27.00
N GLY A 336 -6.07 6.61 26.73
CA GLY A 336 -5.89 7.14 25.38
C GLY A 336 -6.30 8.60 25.23
N VAL A 337 -6.11 9.17 24.06
CA VAL A 337 -6.44 10.57 23.78
C VAL A 337 -7.70 10.69 22.91
N ILE A 338 -8.42 11.80 23.08
CA ILE A 338 -9.61 12.14 22.28
C ILE A 338 -9.20 13.14 21.19
N PRO A 339 -9.39 12.82 19.89
CA PRO A 339 -9.08 13.76 18.83
C PRO A 339 -9.81 15.12 18.99
N PRO A 340 -9.14 16.26 18.72
CA PRO A 340 -7.89 16.39 17.99
C PRO A 340 -6.61 16.32 18.83
N THR A 341 -6.66 15.86 20.07
CA THR A 341 -5.47 15.67 20.91
C THR A 341 -4.47 14.73 20.25
N GLN A 342 -3.21 15.11 20.22
CA GLN A 342 -2.13 14.39 19.57
C GLN A 342 -1.30 13.62 20.60
N SER A 343 -1.29 12.29 20.51
CA SER A 343 -0.33 11.45 21.25
C SER A 343 1.06 11.58 20.65
N TRP A 344 2.07 11.79 21.51
CA TRP A 344 3.48 11.89 21.13
C TRP A 344 4.29 10.66 21.51
N LEU A 345 4.04 10.12 22.70
CA LEU A 345 4.71 8.91 23.21
C LEU A 345 3.68 7.88 23.64
N THR A 346 3.98 6.62 23.37
CA THR A 346 3.21 5.47 23.84
C THR A 346 4.17 4.43 24.44
N LEU A 347 3.90 3.94 25.63
CA LEU A 347 4.72 2.89 26.26
C LEU A 347 4.53 1.58 25.50
N ASN A 348 5.60 0.83 25.30
CA ASN A 348 5.55 -0.52 24.74
C ASN A 348 5.25 -1.54 25.83
N ASP A 349 4.05 -1.53 26.35
CA ASP A 349 3.54 -2.49 27.34
C ASP A 349 2.19 -3.06 26.92
N PRO A 350 2.17 -4.17 26.14
CA PRO A 350 0.92 -4.79 25.72
C PRO A 350 0.08 -5.36 26.85
N ALA A 351 0.67 -5.59 28.02
CA ALA A 351 -0.06 -6.10 29.18
C ALA A 351 -0.95 -5.02 29.79
N ASP A 352 -0.56 -3.76 29.62
CA ASP A 352 -1.27 -2.57 30.09
C ASP A 352 -1.86 -1.73 28.94
N GLY A 353 -2.14 -2.35 27.80
CA GLY A 353 -2.80 -1.69 26.66
C GLY A 353 -1.93 -0.71 25.88
N ASN A 354 -0.62 -0.62 26.14
CA ASN A 354 0.29 0.39 25.57
C ASN A 354 -0.15 1.81 25.92
N PRO A 355 -0.10 2.23 27.17
CA PRO A 355 -0.63 3.51 27.61
C PRO A 355 0.09 4.71 26.96
N VAL A 356 -0.65 5.81 26.77
CA VAL A 356 -0.11 7.07 26.26
C VAL A 356 0.67 7.77 27.36
N MET A 357 1.96 8.03 27.12
CA MET A 357 2.88 8.64 28.08
C MET A 357 3.04 10.16 27.89
N GLN A 358 2.69 10.69 26.74
CA GLN A 358 2.78 12.13 26.44
C GLN A 358 1.81 12.51 25.35
N PHE A 359 1.11 13.61 25.56
CA PHE A 359 0.23 14.18 24.53
C PHE A 359 0.24 15.71 24.54
N VAL A 360 -0.21 16.29 23.42
CA VAL A 360 -0.37 17.72 23.23
C VAL A 360 -1.75 18.00 22.62
N PHE A 361 -2.38 19.08 23.05
CA PHE A 361 -3.55 19.61 22.38
C PHE A 361 -3.49 21.13 22.26
N ASP A 362 -4.07 21.63 21.19
CA ASP A 362 -4.19 23.06 20.94
C ASP A 362 -5.55 23.60 21.42
N THR A 363 -5.56 24.85 21.85
CA THR A 363 -6.75 25.49 22.42
C THR A 363 -7.11 26.80 21.68
N PRO A 364 -8.41 27.15 21.63
CA PRO A 364 -9.57 26.40 22.11
C PRO A 364 -9.73 25.07 21.36
N VAL A 365 -10.00 23.98 22.07
CA VAL A 365 -10.05 22.64 21.49
C VAL A 365 -11.02 22.57 20.31
N ALA A 366 -10.59 21.99 19.19
CA ALA A 366 -11.34 21.83 17.95
C ALA A 366 -11.84 23.13 17.30
N ALA A 367 -11.40 24.31 17.75
CA ALA A 367 -11.72 25.57 17.11
C ALA A 367 -10.91 25.78 15.82
N ALA A 368 -11.46 26.60 14.89
CA ALA A 368 -10.75 26.93 13.65
C ALA A 368 -9.51 27.80 13.88
N ASN A 369 -9.54 28.64 14.93
CA ASN A 369 -8.43 29.52 15.32
C ASN A 369 -7.94 29.08 16.70
N GLN A 370 -6.87 28.33 16.72
CA GLN A 370 -6.20 27.86 17.94
C GLN A 370 -4.89 28.60 18.09
N CYS A 371 -4.57 29.06 19.29
CA CYS A 371 -3.31 29.75 19.57
C CYS A 371 -2.67 29.37 20.90
N GLY A 372 -3.40 28.69 21.76
CA GLY A 372 -2.85 28.11 22.98
C GLY A 372 -2.46 26.65 22.78
N ARG A 373 -1.63 26.14 23.69
CA ARG A 373 -1.16 24.75 23.62
C ARG A 373 -0.90 24.20 25.02
N VAL A 374 -1.31 22.97 25.24
CA VAL A 374 -1.10 22.24 26.48
C VAL A 374 -0.34 20.96 26.19
N LEU A 375 0.76 20.75 26.93
CA LEU A 375 1.58 19.53 26.94
C LEU A 375 1.34 18.81 28.26
N PHE A 376 1.07 17.51 28.20
CA PHE A 376 0.89 16.66 29.36
C PHE A 376 1.78 15.41 29.31
N ASN A 377 2.44 15.09 30.46
CA ASN A 377 3.30 13.93 30.61
C ASN A 377 2.76 12.97 31.70
N GLU A 378 2.76 11.66 31.39
CA GLU A 378 2.48 10.55 32.31
C GLU A 378 3.77 9.97 32.93
N TYR A 379 4.83 10.75 33.02
CA TYR A 379 6.10 10.39 33.67
C TYR A 379 6.74 11.63 34.31
N HIS A 380 7.54 11.41 35.33
CA HIS A 380 8.31 12.48 35.91
C HIS A 380 9.63 12.65 35.17
N VAL A 381 9.98 13.88 34.88
CA VAL A 381 11.20 14.21 34.13
C VAL A 381 12.40 14.28 35.05
N GLU A 382 12.26 14.95 36.17
CA GLU A 382 13.26 15.06 37.21
C GLU A 382 12.70 14.46 38.52
N ASN A 383 13.35 13.46 39.09
CA ASN A 383 12.97 12.87 40.34
C ASN A 383 14.24 12.57 41.15
N PRO A 384 14.87 13.58 41.77
CA PRO A 384 16.05 13.36 42.56
C PRO A 384 15.68 12.52 43.80
N PRO A 385 16.27 11.31 43.97
CA PRO A 385 16.01 10.49 45.12
C PRO A 385 16.42 11.22 46.38
N ASN A 386 15.49 11.60 47.27
CA ASN A 386 15.67 12.24 48.56
C ASN A 386 16.03 13.74 48.55
N ALA A 387 15.54 14.53 47.59
CA ALA A 387 15.60 15.98 47.78
C ALA A 387 14.76 16.36 49.01
N PRO A 388 15.32 17.06 50.02
CA PRO A 388 14.54 17.51 51.16
C PRO A 388 13.50 18.54 50.69
N GLN A 389 12.23 18.37 51.04
CA GLN A 389 11.15 19.33 50.77
C GLN A 389 11.49 20.74 51.22
N GLY A 390 11.11 21.73 50.43
CA GLY A 390 11.28 23.15 50.76
C GLY A 390 12.71 23.66 50.69
N LEU A 391 13.57 23.03 49.93
CA LEU A 391 14.90 23.59 49.66
C LEU A 391 14.77 24.87 48.83
N LYS A 392 15.70 25.80 49.10
CA LYS A 392 15.82 26.96 48.25
C LYS A 392 16.39 26.62 46.89
N PHE A 393 15.79 27.20 45.84
CA PHE A 393 16.40 27.19 44.53
C PHE A 393 17.79 27.88 44.60
N PRO A 394 18.87 27.35 43.97
CA PRO A 394 18.90 26.17 43.14
C PRO A 394 19.44 24.90 43.86
N CYS A 395 19.39 24.84 45.18
CA CYS A 395 20.04 23.79 45.98
C CYS A 395 19.30 22.44 45.93
N GLU A 396 18.08 22.41 45.45
CA GLU A 396 17.41 21.13 45.12
C GLU A 396 17.95 20.51 43.83
N CYS A 397 18.44 21.33 42.89
CA CYS A 397 18.93 20.87 41.61
C CYS A 397 20.35 20.32 41.65
N GLN A 398 21.13 20.76 42.65
CA GLN A 398 22.50 20.30 42.89
C GLN A 398 22.97 20.65 44.32
N ALA A 399 24.03 19.99 44.74
CA ALA A 399 24.60 20.25 46.04
C ALA A 399 25.03 21.73 46.21
N CYS A 400 24.75 22.32 47.37
CA CYS A 400 25.14 23.68 47.73
C CYS A 400 26.10 23.71 48.91
N ASP A 401 26.84 24.82 49.07
CA ASP A 401 27.61 25.13 50.25
C ASP A 401 26.71 25.61 51.42
N THR A 402 27.29 25.86 52.57
CA THR A 402 26.55 26.34 53.75
C THR A 402 25.93 27.73 53.61
N ASN A 403 26.25 28.45 52.55
CA ASN A 403 25.69 29.76 52.21
C ASN A 403 24.60 29.65 51.14
N GLY A 404 24.27 28.45 50.64
CA GLY A 404 23.30 28.25 49.60
C GLY A 404 23.84 28.49 48.18
N ASN A 405 25.17 28.49 48.00
CA ASN A 405 25.73 28.60 46.64
C ASN A 405 25.93 27.21 46.05
N PRO A 406 25.55 26.99 44.75
CA PRO A 406 25.77 25.71 44.08
C PRO A 406 27.23 25.30 44.04
N ILE A 407 27.53 24.01 44.32
CA ILE A 407 28.84 23.40 44.25
C ILE A 407 28.97 22.54 43.00
N GLY A 408 29.98 22.84 42.16
CA GLY A 408 30.25 22.06 40.96
C GLY A 408 29.45 22.53 39.73
N PRO A 409 29.60 21.84 38.61
CA PRO A 409 28.84 22.13 37.37
C PRO A 409 27.38 21.71 37.52
N VAL A 410 26.51 22.34 36.72
CA VAL A 410 25.13 21.87 36.50
C VAL A 410 25.18 20.42 36.00
N PRO A 411 24.42 19.49 36.58
CA PRO A 411 24.38 18.12 36.10
C PRO A 411 23.96 18.01 34.61
N ALA A 412 24.48 17.03 33.92
CA ALA A 412 24.06 16.76 32.53
C ALA A 412 22.59 16.30 32.49
N MET A 413 21.88 16.63 31.41
CA MET A 413 20.50 16.22 31.20
C MET A 413 20.40 14.71 30.95
N THR A 414 19.38 14.09 31.53
CA THR A 414 18.92 12.74 31.21
C THR A 414 18.21 12.71 29.83
N ALA A 415 17.90 11.51 29.36
CA ALA A 415 17.13 11.37 28.09
C ALA A 415 15.72 12.01 28.19
N GLN A 416 15.05 11.82 29.35
CA GLN A 416 13.70 12.41 29.57
C GLN A 416 13.77 13.94 29.70
N GLU A 417 14.80 14.48 30.28
CA GLU A 417 15.02 15.94 30.35
C GLU A 417 15.32 16.54 28.97
N LYS A 418 16.06 15.86 28.10
CA LYS A 418 16.24 16.26 26.71
C LYS A 418 14.95 16.20 25.93
N LEU A 419 14.11 15.20 26.17
CA LEU A 419 12.77 15.18 25.58
C LEU A 419 11.96 16.40 26.03
N LEU A 420 11.98 16.77 27.31
CA LEU A 420 11.30 17.96 27.79
C LEU A 420 11.92 19.23 27.20
N GLU A 421 13.22 19.31 27.04
CA GLU A 421 13.89 20.44 26.36
C GLU A 421 13.30 20.66 24.96
N TYR A 422 13.23 19.62 24.13
CA TYR A 422 12.61 19.69 22.81
C TYR A 422 11.17 20.18 22.91
N MET A 423 10.38 19.56 23.78
CA MET A 423 8.96 19.86 23.92
C MET A 423 8.69 21.27 24.43
N LEU A 424 9.57 21.86 25.24
CA LEU A 424 9.42 23.25 25.68
C LEU A 424 9.66 24.25 24.55
N PHE A 425 10.64 23.99 23.65
CA PHE A 425 10.81 24.82 22.46
C PHE A 425 9.68 24.61 21.47
N GLU A 426 9.17 23.37 21.32
CA GLU A 426 7.98 23.06 20.49
C GLU A 426 6.71 23.72 21.07
N LEU A 427 6.56 23.70 22.40
CA LEU A 427 5.43 24.31 23.10
C LEU A 427 5.36 25.82 22.84
N THR A 428 6.51 26.50 22.79
CA THR A 428 6.60 27.95 22.60
C THR A 428 6.69 28.36 21.13
N ASN A 429 6.86 27.43 20.21
CA ASN A 429 7.04 27.71 18.79
C ASN A 429 5.69 28.01 18.13
N ASP A 430 5.51 29.24 17.64
CA ASP A 430 4.32 29.69 16.91
C ASP A 430 4.42 29.41 15.39
N GLY A 431 5.57 29.00 14.91
CA GLY A 431 5.84 28.63 13.53
C GLY A 431 5.42 27.18 13.26
N GLY A 432 4.17 26.94 12.90
CA GLY A 432 3.67 25.62 12.55
C GLY A 432 4.53 24.96 11.47
N GLN A 433 4.80 23.67 11.63
CA GLN A 433 5.41 22.85 10.59
C GLN A 433 4.52 22.90 9.34
N PRO A 434 5.10 22.87 8.14
CA PRO A 434 4.30 22.79 6.93
C PRO A 434 3.42 21.54 6.99
N THR A 435 2.25 21.59 6.36
CA THR A 435 1.33 20.45 6.28
C THR A 435 1.07 20.06 4.83
N LEU A 436 0.79 18.78 4.60
CA LEU A 436 0.43 18.24 3.31
C LEU A 436 -0.91 17.51 3.41
N THR A 437 -1.91 17.97 2.67
CA THR A 437 -3.25 17.38 2.65
C THR A 437 -3.70 17.05 1.22
N PRO A 438 -4.26 15.85 0.99
CA PRO A 438 -4.44 14.76 1.93
C PRO A 438 -3.13 14.02 2.23
N ALA A 439 -3.02 13.35 3.39
CA ALA A 439 -1.87 12.52 3.75
C ALA A 439 -1.84 11.18 3.01
N THR A 440 -2.95 10.79 2.37
CA THR A 440 -3.06 9.57 1.56
C THR A 440 -3.91 9.82 0.33
N ALA A 441 -3.58 9.17 -0.80
CA ALA A 441 -4.39 9.23 -2.01
C ALA A 441 -4.48 7.87 -2.68
N ASN A 442 -5.69 7.52 -3.11
CA ASN A 442 -5.94 6.33 -3.91
C ASN A 442 -6.37 6.74 -5.32
N PHE A 443 -5.57 6.37 -6.31
CA PHE A 443 -5.80 6.70 -7.72
C PHE A 443 -6.74 5.71 -8.43
N GLY A 444 -7.20 4.66 -7.72
CA GLY A 444 -8.07 3.64 -8.32
C GLY A 444 -7.33 2.71 -9.25
N SER A 445 -8.06 2.18 -10.23
CA SER A 445 -7.52 1.25 -11.23
C SER A 445 -7.29 1.97 -12.54
N GLU A 446 -6.12 1.76 -13.17
CA GLU A 446 -5.79 2.33 -14.48
C GLU A 446 -5.14 1.26 -15.37
N ALA A 447 -5.38 1.34 -16.66
CA ALA A 447 -4.78 0.44 -17.63
C ALA A 447 -3.28 0.72 -17.80
N LEU A 448 -2.52 -0.34 -18.08
CA LEU A 448 -1.07 -0.22 -18.24
C LEU A 448 -0.69 0.83 -19.29
N GLY A 449 0.23 1.75 -18.90
CA GLY A 449 0.71 2.82 -19.78
C GLY A 449 -0.20 4.03 -19.88
N PHE A 450 -1.42 3.98 -19.39
CA PHE A 450 -2.35 5.12 -19.32
C PHE A 450 -2.20 5.85 -17.99
N VAL A 451 -2.72 7.06 -17.93
CA VAL A 451 -2.62 7.94 -16.76
C VAL A 451 -3.99 8.25 -16.20
N THR A 452 -4.11 8.20 -14.88
CA THR A 452 -5.33 8.63 -14.19
C THR A 452 -5.52 10.15 -14.28
N ALA A 453 -6.72 10.62 -13.97
CA ALA A 453 -6.90 12.02 -13.62
C ALA A 453 -5.98 12.40 -12.46
N ALA A 454 -5.41 13.61 -12.53
CA ALA A 454 -4.54 14.10 -11.47
C ALA A 454 -5.33 14.36 -10.18
N GLN A 455 -4.76 13.97 -9.05
CA GLN A 455 -5.23 14.35 -7.72
C GLN A 455 -4.35 15.47 -7.16
N THR A 456 -4.96 16.36 -6.40
CA THR A 456 -4.30 17.56 -5.89
C THR A 456 -4.01 17.41 -4.42
N PHE A 457 -2.75 17.69 -4.06
CA PHE A 457 -2.26 17.82 -2.69
C PHE A 457 -2.05 19.30 -2.41
N THR A 458 -2.48 19.74 -1.25
CA THR A 458 -2.28 21.12 -0.77
C THR A 458 -1.15 21.10 0.25
N TRP A 459 -0.05 21.75 -0.08
CA TRP A 459 1.02 22.03 0.86
C TRP A 459 0.81 23.42 1.46
N THR A 460 0.78 23.53 2.79
CA THR A 460 0.59 24.78 3.51
C THR A 460 1.87 25.14 4.22
N ASN A 461 2.36 26.35 3.94
CA ASN A 461 3.49 26.92 4.62
C ASN A 461 3.00 27.62 5.90
N HIS A 462 3.17 26.98 7.03
CA HIS A 462 2.84 27.55 8.34
C HIS A 462 3.98 28.40 8.93
N SER A 463 5.11 28.52 8.23
CA SER A 463 6.19 29.41 8.67
C SER A 463 5.83 30.88 8.43
N THR A 464 6.61 31.75 9.00
CA THR A 464 6.43 33.22 8.86
C THR A 464 7.11 33.78 7.61
N PHE A 465 7.91 32.99 6.89
CA PHE A 465 8.63 33.39 5.67
C PHE A 465 8.11 32.67 4.43
N PRO A 466 8.31 33.29 3.26
CA PRO A 466 8.13 32.57 2.01
C PRO A 466 9.02 31.33 1.97
N ALA A 467 8.43 30.20 1.65
CA ALA A 467 9.14 28.94 1.48
C ALA A 467 8.85 28.32 0.12
N SER A 468 9.81 27.59 -0.40
CA SER A 468 9.63 26.78 -1.61
C SER A 468 9.65 25.31 -1.24
N ALA A 469 8.76 24.53 -1.87
CA ALA A 469 8.72 23.09 -1.69
C ALA A 469 9.06 22.38 -2.98
N THR A 470 10.02 21.45 -2.90
CA THR A 470 10.36 20.51 -3.97
C THR A 470 9.71 19.17 -3.71
N THR A 471 9.59 18.35 -4.73
CA THR A 471 8.90 17.06 -4.63
C THR A 471 9.78 15.93 -5.12
N GLU A 472 9.76 14.82 -4.38
CA GLU A 472 10.24 13.52 -4.81
C GLU A 472 9.05 12.55 -4.83
N ILE A 473 9.01 11.63 -5.78
CA ILE A 473 7.86 10.74 -5.93
C ILE A 473 8.31 9.34 -6.36
N SER A 474 7.62 8.34 -5.84
CA SER A 474 7.87 6.93 -6.20
C SER A 474 7.53 6.66 -7.66
N ALA A 475 8.23 5.68 -8.26
CA ALA A 475 7.96 5.20 -9.61
C ALA A 475 6.47 4.87 -9.81
N GLN A 476 5.98 5.05 -11.03
CA GLN A 476 4.58 4.89 -11.47
C GLN A 476 3.62 6.01 -11.02
N PHE A 477 4.07 6.92 -10.19
CA PHE A 477 3.38 8.17 -9.90
C PHE A 477 4.17 9.33 -10.49
N ASN A 478 3.49 10.36 -10.99
CA ASN A 478 4.15 11.49 -11.62
C ASN A 478 3.61 12.80 -11.07
N VAL A 479 4.50 13.73 -10.75
CA VAL A 479 4.11 15.10 -10.44
C VAL A 479 3.78 15.82 -11.75
N VAL A 480 2.51 16.18 -11.91
CA VAL A 480 2.01 16.90 -13.10
C VAL A 480 2.32 18.40 -12.98
N SER A 481 2.16 18.94 -11.77
CA SER A 481 2.50 20.32 -11.47
C SER A 481 2.88 20.49 -10.00
N ASN A 482 3.80 21.42 -9.76
CA ASN A 482 4.17 21.88 -8.42
C ASN A 482 4.27 23.41 -8.46
N ASN A 483 3.29 24.07 -7.82
CA ASN A 483 3.21 25.53 -7.76
C ASN A 483 3.79 26.10 -6.44
N CYS A 484 4.56 25.29 -5.72
CA CYS A 484 5.05 25.60 -4.38
C CYS A 484 6.39 26.35 -4.40
N GLN A 485 6.49 27.39 -5.20
CA GLN A 485 7.65 28.27 -5.25
C GLN A 485 7.32 29.59 -4.55
N GLN A 486 8.14 29.99 -3.58
CA GLN A 486 8.00 31.26 -2.83
C GLN A 486 6.59 31.42 -2.22
N VAL A 487 6.04 30.34 -1.65
CA VAL A 487 4.75 30.37 -0.97
C VAL A 487 4.86 31.23 0.27
N GLN A 488 4.08 32.28 0.37
CA GLN A 488 4.09 33.19 1.51
C GLN A 488 3.74 32.47 2.81
N GLY A 489 4.18 33.01 3.95
CA GLY A 489 3.77 32.50 5.26
C GLY A 489 2.25 32.44 5.40
N ALA A 490 1.74 31.45 6.09
CA ALA A 490 0.32 31.10 6.24
C ALA A 490 -0.46 30.91 4.91
N SER A 491 0.25 30.70 3.80
CA SER A 491 -0.34 30.46 2.49
C SER A 491 -0.13 29.03 2.04
N SER A 492 -0.94 28.61 1.09
CA SER A 492 -0.90 27.26 0.54
C SER A 492 -0.62 27.28 -0.95
N CYS A 493 -0.11 26.17 -1.46
CA CYS A 493 0.09 25.88 -2.87
C CYS A 493 -0.43 24.49 -3.21
N GLN A 494 -0.43 24.18 -4.48
CA GLN A 494 -0.94 22.90 -4.96
C GLN A 494 0.13 22.10 -5.69
N ILE A 495 0.13 20.79 -5.42
CA ILE A 495 0.93 19.78 -6.10
C ILE A 495 -0.05 18.79 -6.72
N SER A 496 -0.01 18.63 -8.04
CA SER A 496 -0.88 17.68 -8.74
C SER A 496 -0.10 16.44 -9.12
N VAL A 497 -0.66 15.28 -8.81
CA VAL A 497 -0.04 13.96 -9.05
C VAL A 497 -1.00 13.08 -9.82
N ASN A 498 -0.50 12.29 -10.77
CA ASN A 498 -1.22 11.22 -11.42
C ASN A 498 -0.53 9.87 -11.26
N PHE A 499 -1.25 8.80 -11.56
CA PHE A 499 -0.76 7.43 -11.54
C PHE A 499 -0.67 6.89 -12.96
N GLN A 500 0.46 6.25 -13.32
CA GLN A 500 0.72 5.61 -14.60
C GLN A 500 1.33 4.23 -14.39
N PRO A 501 0.50 3.19 -14.26
CA PRO A 501 1.01 1.86 -13.99
C PRO A 501 1.81 1.29 -15.16
N THR A 502 2.93 0.66 -14.84
CA THR A 502 3.73 -0.14 -15.78
C THR A 502 3.68 -1.63 -15.48
N MET A 503 3.04 -2.01 -14.36
CA MET A 503 2.87 -3.39 -13.90
C MET A 503 1.43 -3.63 -13.43
N LEU A 504 0.98 -4.88 -13.56
CA LEU A 504 -0.33 -5.32 -13.07
C LEU A 504 -0.36 -5.44 -11.55
N GLY A 505 -1.56 -5.27 -10.98
CA GLY A 505 -1.82 -5.43 -9.55
C GLY A 505 -1.66 -4.14 -8.75
N ALA A 506 -1.77 -4.26 -7.44
CA ALA A 506 -1.69 -3.13 -6.51
C ALA A 506 -0.28 -2.54 -6.48
N GLN A 507 -0.21 -1.21 -6.57
CA GLN A 507 1.01 -0.41 -6.51
C GLN A 507 0.91 0.55 -5.34
N THR A 508 2.01 0.73 -4.64
CA THR A 508 2.15 1.70 -3.55
C THR A 508 3.30 2.64 -3.83
N GLY A 509 3.21 3.84 -3.33
CA GLY A 509 4.26 4.84 -3.47
C GLY A 509 4.13 5.93 -2.43
N THR A 510 5.03 6.88 -2.48
CA THR A 510 5.10 8.02 -1.58
C THR A 510 5.37 9.28 -2.38
N LEU A 511 4.63 10.33 -2.11
CA LEU A 511 4.97 11.69 -2.47
C LEU A 511 5.71 12.30 -1.27
N THR A 512 6.96 12.68 -1.45
CA THR A 512 7.76 13.41 -0.46
C THR A 512 7.85 14.87 -0.87
N VAL A 513 7.53 15.76 0.03
CA VAL A 513 7.62 17.21 -0.18
C VAL A 513 8.69 17.77 0.74
N ASN A 514 9.77 18.26 0.14
CA ASN A 514 10.93 18.80 0.82
C ASN A 514 10.85 20.34 0.80
N SER A 515 11.02 20.93 1.97
CA SER A 515 11.10 22.40 2.14
C SER A 515 12.31 22.74 3.02
N SER A 516 12.38 23.96 3.53
CA SER A 516 13.43 24.34 4.50
C SER A 516 13.29 23.68 5.89
N GLY A 517 12.18 23.00 6.16
CA GLY A 517 11.93 22.19 7.35
C GLY A 517 11.96 20.69 7.06
N PRO A 518 11.45 19.84 7.97
CA PRO A 518 11.35 18.41 7.77
C PRO A 518 10.57 18.06 6.49
N SER A 519 10.95 16.98 5.85
CA SER A 519 10.22 16.44 4.70
C SER A 519 8.86 15.92 5.16
N ILE A 520 7.82 16.17 4.38
CA ILE A 520 6.47 15.65 4.65
C ILE A 520 6.10 14.67 3.56
N THR A 521 5.40 13.61 3.93
CA THR A 521 5.04 12.55 3.00
C THR A 521 3.54 12.36 2.88
N ALA A 522 3.10 11.90 1.72
CA ALA A 522 1.76 11.38 1.49
C ALA A 522 1.85 9.99 0.87
N ALA A 523 1.09 9.03 1.42
CA ALA A 523 1.04 7.68 0.89
C ALA A 523 0.14 7.61 -0.35
N LEU A 524 0.62 6.96 -1.41
CA LEU A 524 -0.05 6.83 -2.70
C LEU A 524 -0.37 5.37 -2.96
N THR A 525 -1.56 5.10 -3.48
CA THR A 525 -1.96 3.76 -3.92
C THR A 525 -2.66 3.81 -5.26
N GLY A 526 -2.51 2.74 -6.06
CA GLY A 526 -3.21 2.56 -7.32
C GLY A 526 -3.14 1.10 -7.76
N THR A 527 -3.95 0.71 -8.74
CA THR A 527 -3.96 -0.65 -9.26
C THR A 527 -3.79 -0.63 -10.77
N GLY A 528 -2.72 -1.25 -11.26
CA GLY A 528 -2.54 -1.50 -12.68
C GLY A 528 -3.45 -2.63 -13.16
N ILE A 529 -4.28 -2.37 -14.15
CA ILE A 529 -5.14 -3.38 -14.77
C ILE A 529 -4.71 -3.62 -16.23
N PRO A 530 -5.07 -4.78 -16.82
CA PRO A 530 -4.80 -5.02 -18.23
C PRO A 530 -5.48 -3.97 -19.09
N ASP A 531 -4.81 -3.55 -20.14
CA ASP A 531 -5.35 -2.69 -21.20
C ASP A 531 -6.29 -3.44 -22.15
N LEU A 532 -6.07 -4.75 -22.29
CA LEU A 532 -6.90 -5.67 -23.05
C LEU A 532 -7.44 -6.78 -22.14
N THR A 533 -8.74 -7.05 -22.26
CA THR A 533 -9.41 -8.15 -21.55
C THR A 533 -9.90 -9.21 -22.53
N PHE A 534 -9.98 -10.47 -22.05
CA PHE A 534 -10.42 -11.61 -22.83
C PHE A 534 -11.78 -12.10 -22.34
N SER A 535 -12.70 -12.37 -23.28
CA SER A 535 -13.91 -13.12 -23.00
C SER A 535 -13.62 -14.60 -23.17
N GLY A 536 -13.55 -15.32 -22.10
CA GLY A 536 -13.36 -16.77 -22.09
C GLY A 536 -12.24 -17.17 -21.13
N GLY A 537 -12.56 -18.09 -20.22
CA GLY A 537 -11.59 -18.74 -19.32
C GLY A 537 -10.73 -19.75 -20.08
N PRO A 538 -10.14 -20.74 -19.40
CA PRO A 538 -9.42 -21.82 -20.02
C PRO A 538 -10.25 -22.45 -21.15
N LEU A 539 -9.67 -22.56 -22.36
CA LEU A 539 -10.38 -23.11 -23.53
C LEU A 539 -10.20 -24.61 -23.60
N GLN A 540 -11.33 -25.32 -23.58
CA GLN A 540 -11.35 -26.77 -23.65
C GLN A 540 -11.78 -27.19 -25.07
N PHE A 541 -10.86 -27.77 -25.84
CA PHE A 541 -11.13 -28.21 -27.19
C PHE A 541 -11.72 -29.62 -27.24
N GLY A 542 -11.58 -30.38 -26.15
CA GLY A 542 -12.05 -31.78 -26.09
C GLY A 542 -11.16 -32.73 -26.85
N SER A 543 -11.72 -33.92 -27.17
CA SER A 543 -11.02 -34.99 -27.90
C SER A 543 -11.26 -34.85 -29.39
N HIS A 544 -10.16 -34.82 -30.16
CA HIS A 544 -10.18 -34.76 -31.62
C HIS A 544 -9.21 -35.76 -32.23
N ASP A 545 -9.55 -36.30 -33.36
CA ASP A 545 -8.70 -37.23 -34.11
C ASP A 545 -7.36 -36.59 -34.47
N VAL A 546 -6.28 -37.31 -34.31
CA VAL A 546 -4.95 -36.84 -34.68
C VAL A 546 -4.94 -36.41 -36.13
N GLY A 547 -4.55 -35.14 -36.35
CA GLY A 547 -4.53 -34.43 -37.63
C GLY A 547 -5.86 -33.75 -38.03
N SER A 548 -6.96 -33.96 -37.31
CA SER A 548 -8.19 -33.21 -37.49
C SER A 548 -8.09 -31.84 -36.83
N SER A 549 -8.93 -30.88 -37.25
CA SER A 549 -8.87 -29.50 -36.74
C SER A 549 -10.22 -29.06 -36.21
N THR A 550 -10.22 -28.38 -35.07
CA THR A 550 -11.36 -27.70 -34.51
C THR A 550 -10.99 -26.27 -34.12
N THR A 551 -11.93 -25.34 -34.13
CA THR A 551 -11.66 -23.93 -33.87
C THR A 551 -12.62 -23.37 -32.84
N GLN A 552 -12.08 -22.61 -31.88
CA GLN A 552 -12.86 -21.79 -30.96
C GLN A 552 -12.44 -20.33 -31.12
N THR A 553 -13.35 -19.41 -30.79
CA THR A 553 -13.06 -17.96 -30.91
C THR A 553 -13.25 -17.30 -29.55
N VAL A 554 -12.27 -16.48 -29.17
CA VAL A 554 -12.33 -15.57 -28.02
C VAL A 554 -12.43 -14.13 -28.50
N SER A 555 -13.07 -13.27 -27.72
CA SER A 555 -13.12 -11.83 -27.97
C SER A 555 -12.08 -11.13 -27.11
N VAL A 556 -11.33 -10.24 -27.71
CA VAL A 556 -10.41 -9.31 -27.04
C VAL A 556 -11.07 -7.94 -27.05
N THR A 557 -11.17 -7.32 -25.90
CA THR A 557 -11.80 -6.00 -25.73
C THR A 557 -10.79 -5.03 -25.13
N ASN A 558 -10.67 -3.86 -25.72
CA ASN A 558 -9.91 -2.74 -25.14
C ASN A 558 -10.71 -2.11 -24.00
N THR A 559 -10.23 -2.24 -22.78
CA THR A 559 -10.81 -1.67 -21.56
C THR A 559 -10.13 -0.38 -21.11
N ALA A 560 -9.07 0.02 -21.81
CA ALA A 560 -8.35 1.25 -21.52
C ALA A 560 -9.13 2.50 -22.02
N PRO A 561 -8.88 3.68 -21.42
CA PRO A 561 -9.55 4.92 -21.79
C PRO A 561 -9.10 5.49 -23.15
N GLY A 562 -8.12 4.90 -23.80
CA GLY A 562 -7.59 5.32 -25.10
C GLY A 562 -7.42 4.19 -26.09
N THR A 563 -6.93 4.50 -27.29
CA THR A 563 -6.60 3.49 -28.30
C THR A 563 -5.36 2.70 -27.86
N VAL A 564 -5.47 1.36 -27.88
CA VAL A 564 -4.39 0.44 -27.50
C VAL A 564 -3.90 -0.30 -28.72
N PRO A 565 -2.59 -0.38 -28.96
CA PRO A 565 -2.04 -1.27 -29.98
C PRO A 565 -2.33 -2.72 -29.60
N VAL A 566 -2.70 -3.54 -30.58
CA VAL A 566 -2.87 -4.97 -30.35
C VAL A 566 -1.48 -5.63 -30.46
N PRO A 567 -0.93 -6.14 -29.36
CA PRO A 567 0.38 -6.76 -29.38
C PRO A 567 0.34 -8.12 -30.09
N ALA A 568 1.52 -8.69 -30.33
CA ALA A 568 1.64 -10.00 -30.95
C ALA A 568 0.87 -11.05 -30.14
N ILE A 569 0.10 -11.86 -30.88
CA ILE A 569 -0.60 -13.03 -30.33
C ILE A 569 0.26 -14.25 -30.57
N THR A 570 0.58 -14.98 -29.54
CA THR A 570 1.40 -16.19 -29.61
C THR A 570 0.68 -17.37 -28.98
N THR A 571 0.88 -18.55 -29.58
CA THR A 571 0.38 -19.82 -29.03
C THR A 571 1.52 -20.80 -28.88
N THR A 572 1.35 -21.74 -27.98
CA THR A 572 2.23 -22.89 -27.78
C THR A 572 1.44 -24.19 -27.94
N GLY A 573 2.14 -25.31 -28.21
CA GLY A 573 1.51 -26.63 -28.40
C GLY A 573 0.90 -26.79 -29.81
N ASP A 574 -0.11 -27.62 -29.93
CA ASP A 574 -0.78 -28.00 -31.18
C ASP A 574 -1.87 -26.96 -31.58
N TYR A 575 -1.63 -25.66 -31.29
CA TYR A 575 -2.59 -24.59 -31.51
C TYR A 575 -2.04 -23.55 -32.47
N ALA A 576 -2.90 -23.05 -33.33
CA ALA A 576 -2.62 -21.97 -34.24
C ALA A 576 -3.69 -20.88 -34.11
N THR A 577 -3.31 -19.61 -34.33
CA THR A 577 -4.27 -18.49 -34.26
C THR A 577 -4.40 -17.74 -35.56
N THR A 578 -5.62 -17.26 -35.79
CA THR A 578 -5.93 -16.20 -36.76
C THR A 578 -6.73 -15.13 -36.04
N THR A 579 -6.64 -13.88 -36.51
CA THR A 579 -7.30 -12.77 -35.82
C THR A 579 -7.98 -11.82 -36.79
N THR A 580 -9.07 -11.21 -36.33
CA THR A 580 -9.73 -10.08 -36.99
C THR A 580 -9.27 -8.74 -36.38
N CYS A 581 -8.36 -8.78 -35.40
CA CYS A 581 -7.82 -7.60 -34.78
C CYS A 581 -6.95 -6.80 -35.77
N GLY A 582 -7.20 -5.49 -35.82
CA GLY A 582 -6.33 -4.56 -36.51
C GLY A 582 -5.03 -4.31 -35.72
N ALA A 583 -4.22 -3.35 -36.18
CA ALA A 583 -3.00 -2.95 -35.45
C ALA A 583 -3.31 -2.31 -34.08
N SER A 584 -4.52 -1.80 -33.89
CA SER A 584 -4.98 -1.19 -32.64
C SER A 584 -6.49 -1.32 -32.45
N LEU A 585 -6.96 -1.20 -31.22
CA LEU A 585 -8.36 -1.16 -30.84
C LEU A 585 -8.67 0.19 -30.16
N ALA A 586 -9.73 0.85 -30.59
CA ALA A 586 -10.26 2.02 -29.88
C ALA A 586 -10.88 1.60 -28.53
N THR A 587 -11.06 2.56 -27.62
CA THR A 587 -11.72 2.34 -26.33
C THR A 587 -13.05 1.62 -26.49
N GLY A 588 -13.25 0.53 -25.75
CA GLY A 588 -14.45 -0.29 -25.79
C GLY A 588 -14.63 -1.16 -27.05
N ALA A 589 -13.74 -1.05 -28.03
CA ALA A 589 -13.78 -1.88 -29.23
C ALA A 589 -13.30 -3.31 -28.93
N SER A 590 -13.89 -4.28 -29.66
CA SER A 590 -13.55 -5.70 -29.54
C SER A 590 -13.17 -6.28 -30.88
N CYS A 591 -12.34 -7.32 -30.88
CA CYS A 591 -12.01 -8.13 -32.06
C CYS A 591 -11.95 -9.61 -31.66
N GLY A 592 -12.00 -10.50 -32.66
CA GLY A 592 -11.98 -11.95 -32.44
C GLY A 592 -10.60 -12.56 -32.71
N ILE A 593 -10.18 -13.48 -31.85
CA ILE A 593 -9.06 -14.39 -32.08
C ILE A 593 -9.64 -15.79 -32.24
N SER A 594 -9.45 -16.40 -33.41
CA SER A 594 -9.82 -17.80 -33.65
C SER A 594 -8.61 -18.68 -33.37
N ILE A 595 -8.78 -19.62 -32.47
CA ILE A 595 -7.76 -20.59 -32.06
C ILE A 595 -8.13 -21.94 -32.65
N THR A 596 -7.27 -22.52 -33.48
CA THR A 596 -7.44 -23.82 -34.09
C THR A 596 -6.55 -24.83 -33.42
N PHE A 597 -7.16 -25.88 -32.88
CA PHE A 597 -6.49 -27.04 -32.33
C PHE A 597 -6.35 -28.12 -33.40
N THR A 598 -5.13 -28.63 -33.58
CA THR A 598 -4.85 -29.73 -34.51
C THR A 598 -3.85 -30.69 -33.84
N PRO A 599 -4.35 -31.75 -33.15
CA PRO A 599 -3.48 -32.65 -32.43
C PRO A 599 -2.52 -33.36 -33.37
N THR A 600 -1.23 -33.30 -33.06
CA THR A 600 -0.17 -34.01 -33.84
C THR A 600 0.11 -35.41 -33.36
N THR A 601 -0.27 -35.75 -32.13
CA THR A 601 -0.14 -37.08 -31.54
C THR A 601 -1.31 -37.32 -30.56
N THR A 602 -1.45 -38.58 -30.14
CA THR A 602 -2.43 -38.98 -29.13
C THR A 602 -2.08 -38.51 -27.72
N GLY A 603 -3.11 -38.36 -26.86
CA GLY A 603 -3.00 -37.97 -25.47
C GLY A 603 -3.27 -36.45 -25.24
N ASP A 604 -3.12 -36.01 -23.97
CA ASP A 604 -3.35 -34.62 -23.59
C ASP A 604 -2.37 -33.69 -24.30
N ARG A 605 -2.90 -32.61 -24.84
CA ARG A 605 -2.20 -31.62 -25.65
C ARG A 605 -2.36 -30.19 -25.05
N PRO A 606 -1.72 -29.93 -23.88
CA PRO A 606 -1.81 -28.63 -23.27
C PRO A 606 -1.06 -27.59 -24.10
N GLY A 607 -1.58 -26.35 -24.08
CA GLY A 607 -0.95 -25.20 -24.70
C GLY A 607 -1.35 -23.90 -24.00
N THR A 608 -0.83 -22.79 -24.48
CA THR A 608 -1.17 -21.45 -23.99
C THR A 608 -1.35 -20.49 -25.16
N MET A 609 -2.23 -19.52 -24.99
CA MET A 609 -2.31 -18.34 -25.85
C MET A 609 -1.93 -17.10 -25.02
N THR A 610 -1.06 -16.28 -25.55
CA THR A 610 -0.64 -15.02 -24.89
C THR A 610 -0.80 -13.86 -25.87
N VAL A 611 -1.29 -12.73 -25.34
CA VAL A 611 -1.41 -11.48 -26.07
C VAL A 611 -0.57 -10.43 -25.31
N GLY A 612 0.58 -10.10 -25.87
CA GLY A 612 1.56 -9.18 -25.26
C GLY A 612 2.04 -9.65 -23.89
N ILE A 613 1.88 -8.81 -22.87
CA ILE A 613 2.29 -9.08 -21.47
C ILE A 613 1.16 -9.62 -20.59
N ASN A 614 -0.03 -9.87 -21.17
CA ASN A 614 -1.16 -10.37 -20.40
C ASN A 614 -0.93 -11.80 -19.90
N VAL A 615 -1.68 -12.18 -18.87
CA VAL A 615 -1.63 -13.54 -18.31
C VAL A 615 -2.00 -14.56 -19.39
N PRO A 616 -1.20 -15.61 -19.61
CA PRO A 616 -1.50 -16.62 -20.62
C PRO A 616 -2.85 -17.31 -20.36
N THR A 617 -3.67 -17.43 -21.40
CA THR A 617 -4.88 -18.27 -21.37
C THR A 617 -4.50 -19.72 -21.62
N GLN A 618 -4.93 -20.62 -20.75
CA GLN A 618 -4.67 -22.04 -20.90
C GLN A 618 -5.55 -22.62 -22.01
N LEU A 619 -4.96 -23.48 -22.85
CA LEU A 619 -5.58 -24.22 -23.92
C LEU A 619 -5.42 -25.71 -23.61
N ASP A 620 -6.51 -26.44 -23.68
CA ASP A 620 -6.50 -27.85 -23.36
C ASP A 620 -7.29 -28.66 -24.41
N GLY A 621 -6.68 -29.70 -24.94
CA GLY A 621 -7.25 -30.58 -25.94
C GLY A 621 -6.61 -31.97 -25.86
N ASN A 622 -7.27 -32.94 -26.39
CA ASN A 622 -6.81 -34.34 -26.39
C ASN A 622 -6.81 -34.89 -27.82
N GLY A 623 -5.67 -35.44 -28.24
CA GLY A 623 -5.55 -36.15 -29.50
C GLY A 623 -5.97 -37.62 -29.32
N VAL A 624 -6.91 -38.10 -30.15
CA VAL A 624 -7.37 -39.48 -30.07
C VAL A 624 -7.10 -40.22 -31.37
N ASP A 625 -6.96 -41.55 -31.29
CA ASP A 625 -6.76 -42.43 -32.42
C ASP A 625 -7.24 -43.83 -32.02
N PHE A 626 -7.19 -44.75 -32.94
CA PHE A 626 -7.41 -46.19 -32.67
C PHE A 626 -6.35 -47.02 -33.36
N ALA A 627 -5.96 -48.12 -32.74
CA ALA A 627 -5.13 -49.17 -33.38
C ALA A 627 -6.00 -50.23 -34.01
N PHE A 628 -5.59 -50.70 -35.18
CA PHE A 628 -6.28 -51.77 -35.90
C PHE A 628 -5.30 -52.91 -36.23
N THR A 629 -5.55 -54.12 -35.74
CA THR A 629 -4.69 -55.26 -35.89
C THR A 629 -5.46 -56.52 -36.20
N VAL A 630 -4.81 -57.52 -36.79
CA VAL A 630 -5.36 -58.83 -37.10
C VAL A 630 -4.56 -59.95 -36.39
N SER A 631 -5.27 -60.83 -35.70
CA SER A 631 -4.64 -61.90 -34.98
C SER A 631 -5.53 -63.21 -35.00
N PRO A 632 -4.97 -64.33 -35.41
CA PRO A 632 -3.69 -64.56 -36.05
C PRO A 632 -3.58 -63.87 -37.42
N ALA A 633 -2.38 -63.39 -37.78
CA ALA A 633 -2.12 -62.65 -39.00
C ALA A 633 -2.05 -63.50 -40.28
N SER A 634 -2.21 -64.77 -40.16
CA SER A 634 -2.19 -65.71 -41.28
C SER A 634 -3.03 -66.99 -40.99
N GLY A 635 -3.51 -67.57 -42.00
CA GLY A 635 -4.22 -68.94 -41.94
C GLY A 635 -4.07 -69.79 -43.19
N LYS A 636 -4.22 -71.01 -43.03
CA LYS A 636 -4.26 -72.01 -44.13
C LYS A 636 -5.69 -72.49 -44.32
N VAL A 637 -6.10 -72.67 -45.59
CA VAL A 637 -7.40 -73.19 -45.97
C VAL A 637 -7.26 -74.03 -47.22
N GLU A 638 -8.00 -75.06 -47.33
CA GLU A 638 -8.14 -75.86 -48.54
C GLU A 638 -9.15 -75.16 -49.47
N ALA A 639 -8.90 -75.17 -50.75
CA ALA A 639 -9.80 -74.53 -51.75
C ALA A 639 -11.20 -75.17 -51.67
N GLY A 640 -12.19 -74.29 -51.51
CA GLY A 640 -13.57 -74.65 -51.26
C GLY A 640 -14.03 -74.60 -49.82
N LEU A 641 -13.14 -74.36 -48.91
CA LEU A 641 -13.42 -74.24 -47.49
C LEU A 641 -13.22 -72.70 -47.06
N SER A 642 -13.54 -72.44 -45.83
CA SER A 642 -13.39 -71.12 -45.24
C SER A 642 -12.42 -71.16 -44.04
N THR A 643 -11.67 -70.08 -43.85
CA THR A 643 -10.85 -69.81 -42.63
C THR A 643 -11.36 -68.53 -41.98
N ALA A 644 -11.14 -68.44 -40.69
CA ALA A 644 -11.55 -67.29 -39.91
C ALA A 644 -10.41 -66.72 -39.05
N SER A 645 -10.43 -65.49 -38.81
CA SER A 645 -9.54 -64.80 -37.89
C SER A 645 -10.27 -63.60 -37.25
N ASN A 646 -9.56 -62.85 -36.40
CA ASN A 646 -10.13 -61.70 -35.73
C ASN A 646 -9.35 -60.43 -36.05
N ALA A 647 -10.11 -59.35 -36.36
CA ALA A 647 -9.59 -57.99 -36.39
C ALA A 647 -9.91 -57.33 -35.05
N THR A 648 -8.94 -56.66 -34.45
CA THR A 648 -9.07 -55.99 -33.18
C THR A 648 -8.94 -54.50 -33.39
N THR A 649 -9.97 -53.75 -32.99
CA THR A 649 -9.94 -52.27 -32.94
C THR A 649 -9.74 -51.88 -31.50
N THR A 650 -8.61 -51.17 -31.17
CA THR A 650 -8.27 -50.75 -29.82
C THR A 650 -8.27 -49.25 -29.74
N PRO A 651 -9.08 -48.62 -28.85
CA PRO A 651 -9.08 -47.16 -28.70
C PRO A 651 -7.77 -46.70 -28.07
N ILE A 652 -7.27 -45.51 -28.50
CA ILE A 652 -6.08 -44.87 -27.96
C ILE A 652 -6.53 -43.50 -27.45
N ALA A 653 -6.06 -43.12 -26.26
CA ALA A 653 -6.27 -41.83 -25.60
C ALA A 653 -7.77 -41.45 -25.47
N GLY A 654 -8.66 -42.43 -25.25
CA GLY A 654 -10.07 -42.19 -25.05
C GLY A 654 -10.88 -42.06 -26.33
N TYR A 655 -10.37 -42.55 -27.46
CA TYR A 655 -11.14 -42.62 -28.73
C TYR A 655 -12.45 -43.37 -28.54
N ALA A 656 -13.55 -42.80 -29.00
CA ALA A 656 -14.90 -43.36 -28.79
C ALA A 656 -15.83 -43.19 -30.00
N ALA A 657 -15.33 -42.80 -31.15
CA ALA A 657 -16.10 -42.65 -32.36
C ALA A 657 -16.41 -44.04 -33.02
N GLY A 658 -17.41 -44.10 -33.84
CA GLY A 658 -17.77 -45.29 -34.58
C GLY A 658 -16.81 -45.56 -35.74
N VAL A 659 -16.25 -46.79 -35.80
CA VAL A 659 -15.31 -47.22 -36.85
C VAL A 659 -16.02 -48.14 -37.83
N THR A 660 -16.00 -47.84 -39.07
CA THR A 660 -16.49 -48.67 -40.18
C THR A 660 -15.40 -49.63 -40.63
N LEU A 661 -15.71 -50.90 -40.73
CA LEU A 661 -14.82 -51.94 -41.15
C LEU A 661 -15.14 -52.43 -42.55
N SER A 662 -14.11 -52.66 -43.34
CA SER A 662 -14.21 -53.29 -44.64
C SER A 662 -13.14 -54.38 -44.83
N CYS A 663 -13.43 -55.33 -45.70
CA CYS A 663 -12.54 -56.44 -45.95
C CYS A 663 -12.55 -56.75 -47.46
N THR A 664 -11.35 -56.87 -48.03
CA THR A 664 -11.12 -57.26 -49.43
C THR A 664 -10.06 -58.29 -49.53
N THR A 665 -10.05 -59.10 -50.58
CA THR A 665 -9.01 -60.09 -50.85
C THR A 665 -8.63 -60.07 -52.32
N ASP A 666 -7.37 -60.29 -52.58
CA ASP A 666 -6.84 -60.53 -53.95
C ASP A 666 -6.91 -61.99 -54.41
N ALA A 667 -7.41 -62.88 -53.55
CA ALA A 667 -7.65 -64.29 -53.91
C ALA A 667 -8.81 -64.41 -54.93
N PRO A 668 -8.61 -64.94 -56.14
CA PRO A 668 -9.65 -65.12 -57.14
C PRO A 668 -10.79 -66.00 -56.64
N ALA A 669 -12.06 -65.58 -56.91
CA ALA A 669 -13.23 -66.33 -56.50
C ALA A 669 -13.32 -66.59 -54.98
N ALA A 670 -12.68 -65.84 -54.17
CA ALA A 670 -12.81 -65.84 -52.72
C ALA A 670 -13.64 -64.62 -52.25
N THR A 671 -14.28 -64.80 -51.13
CA THR A 671 -15.09 -63.72 -50.51
C THR A 671 -14.63 -63.56 -49.07
N CYS A 672 -14.43 -62.27 -48.67
CA CYS A 672 -14.13 -61.93 -47.26
C CYS A 672 -15.41 -61.33 -46.65
N VAL A 673 -15.81 -61.81 -45.48
CA VAL A 673 -17.00 -61.39 -44.76
C VAL A 673 -16.65 -61.05 -43.32
N LEU A 674 -17.02 -59.87 -42.90
CA LEU A 674 -16.91 -59.41 -41.51
C LEU A 674 -18.13 -59.77 -40.68
N ALA A 675 -17.98 -60.17 -39.45
CA ALA A 675 -19.07 -60.40 -38.52
C ALA A 675 -19.83 -59.11 -38.14
N SER A 676 -19.18 -57.95 -38.25
CA SER A 676 -19.76 -56.64 -38.13
C SER A 676 -19.02 -55.66 -39.06
N SER A 677 -19.78 -54.82 -39.75
CA SER A 677 -19.23 -53.77 -40.60
C SER A 677 -18.93 -52.43 -39.85
N SER A 678 -19.27 -52.33 -38.54
CA SER A 678 -18.97 -51.19 -37.73
C SER A 678 -18.82 -51.59 -36.27
N VAL A 679 -17.97 -50.86 -35.55
CA VAL A 679 -17.71 -51.03 -34.09
C VAL A 679 -17.58 -49.65 -33.45
N VAL A 680 -17.94 -49.55 -32.18
CA VAL A 680 -17.66 -48.35 -31.33
C VAL A 680 -16.71 -48.82 -30.21
N PRO A 681 -15.40 -48.59 -30.33
CA PRO A 681 -14.44 -49.17 -29.40
C PRO A 681 -14.34 -48.28 -28.15
N SER A 682 -14.99 -48.71 -27.06
CA SER A 682 -14.74 -48.14 -25.72
C SER A 682 -13.64 -48.90 -24.98
N THR A 683 -13.34 -50.10 -25.42
CA THR A 683 -12.24 -50.99 -25.08
C THR A 683 -11.84 -51.73 -26.34
N ALA A 684 -10.82 -52.56 -26.29
CA ALA A 684 -10.48 -53.38 -27.44
C ALA A 684 -11.65 -54.27 -27.88
N VAL A 685 -12.10 -54.10 -29.11
CA VAL A 685 -13.21 -54.84 -29.71
C VAL A 685 -12.69 -55.78 -30.78
N ASN A 686 -13.01 -57.04 -30.62
CA ASN A 686 -12.70 -58.07 -31.61
C ASN A 686 -13.85 -58.29 -32.56
N THR A 687 -13.60 -58.17 -33.85
CA THR A 687 -14.54 -58.49 -34.93
C THR A 687 -14.03 -59.63 -35.74
N GLY A 688 -14.77 -60.74 -35.71
CA GLY A 688 -14.44 -61.94 -36.52
C GLY A 688 -14.61 -61.63 -38.01
N PHE A 689 -13.72 -62.18 -38.82
CA PHE A 689 -13.90 -62.25 -40.27
C PHE A 689 -13.60 -63.62 -40.78
N SER A 690 -14.23 -63.96 -41.87
CA SER A 690 -14.00 -65.25 -42.54
C SER A 690 -13.73 -65.04 -44.03
N VAL A 691 -12.86 -65.82 -44.54
CA VAL A 691 -12.53 -65.87 -45.98
C VAL A 691 -12.96 -67.21 -46.52
N ALA A 692 -13.94 -67.22 -47.38
CA ALA A 692 -14.43 -68.41 -48.07
C ALA A 692 -13.77 -68.46 -49.42
N THR A 693 -13.22 -69.65 -49.73
CA THR A 693 -12.60 -69.89 -51.04
C THR A 693 -13.50 -70.78 -51.86
N THR A 694 -13.33 -70.85 -53.20
CA THR A 694 -14.13 -71.66 -54.10
C THR A 694 -13.30 -72.82 -54.60
N SER A 695 -13.83 -74.05 -54.49
CA SER A 695 -13.19 -75.29 -55.01
C SER A 695 -13.15 -75.33 -56.53
N GLU A 696 -12.06 -75.85 -57.04
CA GLU A 696 -11.94 -76.16 -58.53
C GLU A 696 -13.04 -77.02 -59.07
N TYR A 697 -13.62 -77.92 -58.26
CA TYR A 697 -14.65 -78.86 -58.66
C TYR A 697 -15.91 -78.59 -57.84
N ALA A 698 -17.12 -78.68 -58.56
CA ALA A 698 -18.38 -78.52 -57.90
C ALA A 698 -18.59 -79.72 -56.92
N VAL A 699 -18.93 -79.46 -55.67
CA VAL A 699 -19.34 -80.48 -54.74
C VAL A 699 -20.70 -80.93 -55.18
N VAL A 700 -20.78 -82.25 -55.74
CA VAL A 700 -22.01 -82.84 -56.08
C VAL A 700 -22.75 -83.23 -54.80
N GLY A 701 -23.68 -82.37 -54.46
CA GLY A 701 -24.61 -82.69 -53.39
C GLY A 701 -25.59 -83.75 -53.83
N TYR A 702 -25.50 -84.95 -53.25
CA TYR A 702 -26.57 -85.93 -53.38
C TYR A 702 -27.84 -85.39 -52.78
N GLY A 703 -28.77 -85.05 -53.72
CA GLY A 703 -30.14 -84.80 -53.35
C GLY A 703 -30.84 -86.09 -52.87
N GLY A 704 -31.19 -86.13 -51.69
CA GLY A 704 -31.99 -87.15 -50.99
C GLY A 704 -33.14 -86.48 -50.26
N TRP A 705 -34.21 -86.46 -50.81
CA TRP A 705 -35.66 -86.47 -50.34
C TRP A 705 -35.87 -86.17 -48.79
N GLY A 706 -36.69 -85.16 -48.63
CA GLY A 706 -37.92 -85.14 -47.80
C GLY A 706 -37.71 -85.20 -46.27
N GLY A 707 -37.98 -84.15 -45.64
CA GLY A 707 -38.22 -84.15 -44.26
C GLY A 707 -38.30 -82.71 -43.73
N GLN A 708 -39.48 -82.11 -43.96
CA GLN A 708 -39.84 -80.90 -43.20
C GLN A 708 -39.85 -81.16 -41.70
N GLY A 709 -39.40 -80.29 -40.94
CA GLY A 709 -39.76 -80.23 -39.52
C GLY A 709 -38.54 -80.30 -38.55
N TRP A 710 -38.49 -79.33 -37.72
CA TRP A 710 -37.72 -79.32 -36.49
C TRP A 710 -36.34 -78.68 -36.56
N LEU A 711 -36.34 -77.38 -36.85
CA LEU A 711 -35.21 -76.43 -36.39
C LEU A 711 -35.73 -75.05 -36.05
N TRP A 712 -36.82 -75.02 -35.27
CA TRP A 712 -37.34 -73.78 -34.71
C TRP A 712 -37.49 -73.81 -33.17
N LEU A 713 -36.66 -74.43 -32.43
CA LEU A 713 -36.78 -74.50 -30.95
C LEU A 713 -35.50 -74.47 -30.15
N VAL A 714 -34.43 -73.79 -30.62
CA VAL A 714 -33.24 -73.59 -29.77
C VAL A 714 -32.89 -72.07 -29.65
N GLY A 715 -33.69 -71.21 -30.28
CA GLY A 715 -33.39 -69.75 -30.23
C GLY A 715 -34.13 -68.92 -29.15
N ALA A 716 -34.94 -69.57 -28.30
CA ALA A 716 -35.87 -68.85 -27.41
C ALA A 716 -35.67 -69.03 -25.92
N ALA A 717 -34.55 -69.60 -25.46
CA ALA A 717 -34.32 -69.89 -24.04
C ALA A 717 -33.21 -69.11 -23.36
N THR A 718 -32.53 -68.17 -24.04
CA THR A 718 -31.48 -67.31 -23.42
C THR A 718 -31.84 -65.82 -23.31
N GLY A 719 -33.07 -65.46 -23.69
CA GLY A 719 -33.51 -64.04 -23.66
C GLY A 719 -34.32 -63.60 -22.41
N LEU A 720 -34.50 -64.44 -21.39
CA LEU A 720 -35.40 -64.12 -20.29
C LEU A 720 -34.80 -64.27 -18.88
N LEU A 721 -33.49 -64.04 -18.69
CA LEU A 721 -32.92 -64.06 -17.34
C LEU A 721 -32.05 -62.86 -17.01
N LEU A 722 -32.31 -61.72 -17.61
CA LEU A 722 -31.58 -60.46 -17.31
C LEU A 722 -32.45 -59.25 -17.07
N LEU A 723 -33.69 -59.47 -16.52
CA LEU A 723 -34.58 -58.29 -16.22
C LEU A 723 -35.23 -58.41 -14.84
N VAL A 724 -34.58 -58.92 -13.84
CA VAL A 724 -34.94 -58.67 -12.44
C VAL A 724 -33.72 -58.72 -11.59
N VAL A 725 -33.00 -57.57 -11.41
CA VAL A 725 -32.45 -57.10 -10.16
C VAL A 725 -31.97 -55.65 -10.40
N ARG A 726 -32.92 -54.78 -10.24
CA ARG A 726 -32.61 -53.38 -9.97
C ARG A 726 -33.41 -53.01 -8.73
N ARG A 727 -32.73 -53.07 -7.56
CA ARG A 727 -33.00 -52.15 -6.43
C ARG A 727 -32.25 -52.55 -5.19
N ARG A 728 -31.53 -51.57 -4.67
CA ARG A 728 -31.16 -51.33 -3.30
C ARG A 728 -29.74 -51.66 -2.85
N SER A 729 -29.02 -50.54 -2.69
CA SER A 729 -28.25 -50.12 -1.50
C SER A 729 -27.09 -50.97 -1.02
N GLY A 730 -25.96 -50.33 -0.93
CA GLY A 730 -25.17 -50.35 0.30
C GLY A 730 -24.06 -51.34 0.40
N ASP A 731 -22.90 -50.82 0.43
CA ASP A 731 -21.74 -51.24 1.23
C ASP A 731 -21.05 -52.61 1.05
N LEU A 732 -19.77 -52.44 0.80
CA LEU A 732 -18.63 -53.16 1.40
C LEU A 732 -18.28 -54.60 0.95
N LEU A 733 -17.03 -54.71 0.57
CA LEU A 733 -16.09 -55.83 0.75
C LEU A 733 -16.07 -56.99 -0.23
N ARG A 734 -14.91 -57.00 -0.87
CA ARG A 734 -14.07 -58.18 -1.20
C ARG A 734 -14.73 -59.55 -1.39
N GLY A 735 -14.58 -60.11 -2.56
CA GLY A 735 -14.77 -61.55 -2.74
C GLY A 735 -14.48 -62.02 -4.16
N ARG A 736 -13.36 -62.64 -4.34
CA ARG A 736 -13.00 -63.38 -5.53
C ARG A 736 -14.10 -64.40 -5.84
N VAL A 737 -14.55 -64.46 -7.09
CA VAL A 737 -15.28 -65.63 -7.59
C VAL A 737 -14.60 -66.13 -8.87
N VAL A 738 -14.06 -67.24 -8.79
CA VAL A 738 -13.57 -68.09 -9.88
C VAL A 738 -14.79 -68.68 -10.59
N ILE A 739 -14.93 -68.52 -11.90
CA ILE A 739 -15.91 -69.24 -12.70
C ILE A 739 -15.14 -70.22 -13.55
N VAL A 740 -15.42 -71.47 -13.26
CA VAL A 740 -14.97 -72.68 -13.97
C VAL A 740 -15.79 -72.81 -15.25
N PHE A 741 -15.14 -72.82 -16.40
CA PHE A 741 -15.72 -73.25 -17.66
C PHE A 741 -15.65 -74.81 -17.76
N LEU A 742 -16.79 -75.36 -17.85
CA LEU A 742 -16.93 -76.84 -18.16
C LEU A 742 -17.08 -77.04 -19.68
N VAL A 743 -16.10 -77.68 -20.22
CA VAL A 743 -16.07 -78.20 -21.58
C VAL A 743 -16.92 -79.42 -21.65
N LEU A 744 -17.76 -79.53 -22.62
CA LEU A 744 -18.33 -80.89 -23.04
C LEU A 744 -18.17 -81.07 -24.55
N VAL A 745 -17.16 -81.74 -24.86
CA VAL A 745 -16.98 -82.52 -26.14
C VAL A 745 -17.55 -83.89 -25.94
N LEU A 746 -18.18 -84.42 -26.92
CA LEU A 746 -18.29 -85.90 -27.27
C LEU A 746 -19.17 -86.11 -28.49
N LEU A 747 -18.59 -86.57 -29.52
CA LEU A 747 -18.32 -87.96 -29.94
C LEU A 747 -19.51 -88.55 -30.67
N GLY A 748 -19.10 -89.09 -31.73
CA GLY A 748 -19.79 -90.18 -32.42
C GLY A 748 -19.96 -89.94 -33.90
N GLY A 749 -19.44 -90.55 -34.75
CA GLY A 749 -18.85 -91.83 -34.90
C GLY A 749 -19.31 -92.45 -36.18
N SER A 750 -18.36 -92.74 -36.97
CA SER A 750 -18.10 -93.88 -37.87
C SER A 750 -19.11 -94.31 -38.87
N VAL A 751 -18.55 -94.57 -39.99
CA VAL A 751 -18.63 -95.71 -40.95
C VAL A 751 -19.77 -95.70 -41.97
N GLY A 752 -19.29 -95.78 -43.17
CA GLY A 752 -20.08 -96.24 -44.34
C GLY A 752 -19.34 -96.09 -45.65
N LEU A 753 -18.40 -97.02 -45.89
CA LEU A 753 -17.88 -97.27 -47.25
C LEU A 753 -18.98 -97.84 -48.13
N SER A 754 -19.14 -97.33 -49.27
CA SER A 754 -19.08 -98.10 -50.54
C SER A 754 -19.55 -97.22 -51.76
N GLY A 755 -18.71 -97.18 -52.69
CA GLY A 755 -18.86 -97.71 -54.03
C GLY A 755 -19.13 -96.70 -55.12
N CYS A 756 -18.07 -96.50 -55.78
CA CYS A 756 -17.86 -96.24 -57.27
C CYS A 756 -19.02 -95.87 -58.12
N SER A 757 -18.88 -94.84 -58.76
CA SER A 757 -18.67 -94.58 -60.20
C SER A 757 -19.07 -93.21 -60.67
N GLY A 758 -18.18 -92.50 -60.97
CA GLY A 758 -17.75 -91.53 -61.90
C GLY A 758 -18.70 -90.73 -62.70
N LYS A 759 -18.72 -89.56 -62.42
CA LYS A 759 -18.47 -88.42 -63.36
C LYS A 759 -17.56 -87.46 -62.62
N LEU A 760 -16.49 -87.13 -63.27
CA LEU A 760 -15.67 -86.03 -62.76
C LEU A 760 -16.56 -84.77 -62.48
N PRO A 761 -16.57 -84.16 -61.34
CA PRO A 761 -17.35 -82.97 -61.10
C PRO A 761 -16.97 -81.87 -62.12
N ALA A 762 -17.91 -81.06 -62.48
CA ALA A 762 -17.71 -79.98 -63.45
C ALA A 762 -16.69 -79.01 -62.78
N LYS A 763 -15.67 -78.60 -63.52
CA LYS A 763 -14.70 -77.60 -63.08
C LYS A 763 -15.41 -76.27 -62.94
N ASN A 764 -15.31 -75.59 -61.83
CA ASN A 764 -15.83 -74.25 -61.63
C ASN A 764 -15.13 -73.28 -62.57
N ALA A 765 -15.90 -72.46 -63.31
CA ALA A 765 -15.33 -71.43 -64.24
C ALA A 765 -14.48 -70.41 -63.49
N SER A 766 -14.71 -70.21 -62.21
CA SER A 766 -13.89 -69.34 -61.32
C SER A 766 -13.67 -70.13 -60.01
N TYR A 767 -12.48 -70.43 -59.68
CA TYR A 767 -12.05 -71.07 -58.42
C TYR A 767 -10.89 -70.28 -57.77
N THR A 768 -10.53 -70.60 -56.51
CA THR A 768 -9.42 -70.01 -55.78
C THR A 768 -8.23 -70.95 -55.92
N PRO A 769 -7.24 -70.66 -56.75
CA PRO A 769 -6.03 -71.53 -56.89
C PRO A 769 -5.25 -71.66 -55.58
N ALA A 770 -4.51 -72.78 -55.45
CA ALA A 770 -3.55 -72.93 -54.41
C ALA A 770 -2.47 -71.79 -54.54
N GLY A 771 -2.15 -71.08 -53.45
CA GLY A 771 -1.23 -69.97 -53.44
C GLY A 771 -1.34 -69.13 -52.13
N SER A 772 -0.50 -68.15 -52.05
CA SER A 772 -0.57 -67.16 -50.95
C SER A 772 -1.20 -65.93 -51.43
N TYR A 773 -2.18 -65.44 -50.69
CA TYR A 773 -3.02 -64.31 -51.02
C TYR A 773 -3.04 -63.33 -49.83
N THR A 774 -3.32 -62.04 -50.09
CA THR A 774 -3.51 -61.05 -49.09
C THR A 774 -4.99 -60.70 -48.90
N VAL A 775 -5.41 -60.70 -47.66
CA VAL A 775 -6.68 -60.12 -47.25
C VAL A 775 -6.37 -58.79 -46.62
N THR A 776 -6.92 -57.68 -47.16
CA THR A 776 -6.76 -56.36 -46.61
C THR A 776 -8.04 -55.97 -45.88
N LEU A 777 -7.87 -55.73 -44.58
CA LEU A 777 -8.92 -55.16 -43.76
C LEU A 777 -8.63 -53.69 -43.54
N SER A 778 -9.65 -52.87 -43.67
CA SER A 778 -9.55 -51.42 -43.40
C SER A 778 -10.58 -51.04 -42.38
N ALA A 779 -10.15 -50.15 -41.48
CA ALA A 779 -10.95 -49.57 -40.44
C ALA A 779 -10.89 -48.04 -40.55
N THR A 780 -12.04 -47.36 -40.61
CA THR A 780 -12.10 -45.89 -40.72
C THR A 780 -13.31 -45.32 -40.02
N ASP A 781 -13.13 -44.16 -39.38
CA ASP A 781 -14.24 -43.33 -38.86
C ASP A 781 -14.69 -42.22 -39.85
N GLY A 782 -14.09 -42.17 -41.01
CA GLY A 782 -14.29 -41.13 -42.00
C GLY A 782 -13.14 -40.15 -42.11
N PHE A 783 -12.29 -40.05 -41.09
CA PHE A 783 -11.10 -39.21 -41.05
C PHE A 783 -9.82 -40.09 -40.88
N LEU A 784 -9.77 -40.87 -39.83
CA LEU A 784 -8.67 -41.83 -39.58
C LEU A 784 -8.87 -43.06 -40.42
N VAL A 785 -7.82 -43.60 -41.00
CA VAL A 785 -7.82 -44.85 -41.75
C VAL A 785 -6.66 -45.70 -41.34
N HIS A 786 -6.95 -46.89 -40.79
CA HIS A 786 -5.97 -47.90 -40.44
C HIS A 786 -6.20 -49.16 -41.22
N THR A 787 -5.15 -49.80 -41.69
CA THR A 787 -5.25 -51.07 -42.46
C THR A 787 -4.42 -52.13 -41.75
N ALA A 788 -4.90 -53.37 -41.85
CA ALA A 788 -4.20 -54.56 -41.41
C ALA A 788 -4.33 -55.66 -42.47
N THR A 789 -3.29 -56.48 -42.62
CA THR A 789 -3.27 -57.51 -43.63
C THR A 789 -3.30 -58.85 -42.96
N TYR A 790 -3.99 -59.82 -43.61
CA TYR A 790 -4.00 -61.26 -43.22
C TYR A 790 -3.49 -62.09 -44.41
N SER A 791 -2.50 -62.89 -44.19
CA SER A 791 -1.92 -63.80 -45.21
C SER A 791 -2.73 -65.09 -45.29
N LEU A 792 -3.46 -65.23 -46.41
CA LEU A 792 -4.27 -66.38 -46.71
C LEU A 792 -3.43 -67.36 -47.52
N ASN A 793 -3.16 -68.56 -46.99
CA ASN A 793 -2.48 -69.63 -47.72
C ASN A 793 -3.48 -70.70 -48.11
N VAL A 794 -3.84 -70.73 -49.41
CA VAL A 794 -4.78 -71.72 -49.98
C VAL A 794 -4.00 -72.95 -50.45
N THR A 795 -4.41 -74.10 -49.97
CA THR A 795 -3.86 -75.41 -50.41
C THR A 795 -4.77 -76.08 -51.41
N ALA A 796 -4.21 -76.89 -52.25
CA ALA A 796 -5.03 -77.70 -53.15
C ALA A 796 -5.95 -78.67 -52.36
N PRO A 797 -7.15 -78.97 -52.89
CA PRO A 797 -8.08 -79.86 -52.23
C PRO A 797 -7.52 -81.24 -52.13
#